data_2df17facf63db725bbdcd42f551e938f
#
_entry.id   2df17facf63db725bbdcd42f551e938f
#
_cell.length_a   1.000
_cell.length_b   1.000
_cell.length_c   1.000
_cell.angle_alpha   90.00
_cell.angle_beta   90.00
_cell.angle_gamma   90.00
#
_symmetry.space_group_name_H-M   'P 1'
#
loop_
_entity.id
_entity.type
_entity.pdbx_description
1 polymer ?
#
loop_
_entity_poly.entity_id
_entity_poly.type
_entity_poly.pdbx_seq_one_letter_code
_entity_poly.pdbx_strand_id
1 'polypeptide(L)'
;MSNLVIVESPSKAKTIGKYLGPDYTVKASMGHLRDLPKSTMGVDLEADFEPKYVAVAGKEDIISDLKKAAKNADTVYLATDPDREGEAISWHLMHLLGLDESKTRRVTFNEITQKVVQQSIASPRAIHQSLVDAQQARRVLDRIVGYQLSPLLWKKVRRGLSAGRVQSVATRLVVDRENEIRAFEPKEYWSLDVELARQGKAGGFVARYWGDTKKRELENQAQVQQVLDAIADKPFTVTSVKRADKKRSAAPPFTTSTLQQEASRKLNMTPKRTMAVAQQLYEGVDVAGEGTLGLITYMRTDSLRLSNEAMADAASFIRSRYGDSYYYGKPHVFKTKSSAQDAHEAIRPTHVELDPERIQSSLTREQYRLYKLIWSRFLASQMANAVYDTVAIDTQCAGHTFRSTHQSLKFSGFVAVYEEGRDDEAEAVGSPLPDLQEGEQALCTNTKPEQHFTQPPARYTEATLVKAMEEKGVGRPSTYASIVSTIQDREYVNKTDKRLAPTALGEVVTQLMMERFQDIIDVEFTANMESRLDDVEAGKQNWKALLGEFYGQFHQEMVDAEAALEGVRLKVPDEVTEEICEVCGKNMVVKIGRFGKFLACPGFPECTNTKPIVEKMPGSCPKCGSTILKRKSKRGYAYYACERGTECGFMSWDVPTANDCPKCGQTLFKKSGRGRMKPFCINEACEDFLPEDKRGYYKKAESKSAEEKPAKKTKKKGTSK
;
A
#
# COMPACT_ATOMS: atom_id res chain seq x y z
N MET A 1 31.31 0.06 32.95
CA MET A 1 29.95 0.64 33.04
C MET A 1 29.02 -0.25 32.26
N SER A 2 27.88 -0.61 32.82
CA SER A 2 26.91 -1.48 32.14
C SER A 2 25.81 -0.60 31.53
N ASN A 3 25.78 -0.52 30.22
CA ASN A 3 24.76 0.28 29.49
C ASN A 3 23.65 -0.63 28.96
N LEU A 4 22.40 -0.25 29.20
CA LEU A 4 21.24 -0.92 28.62
C LEU A 4 20.66 -0.09 27.48
N VAL A 5 20.47 -0.68 26.30
CA VAL A 5 19.77 -0.07 25.17
C VAL A 5 18.47 -0.81 24.96
N ILE A 6 17.33 -0.11 25.02
CA ILE A 6 16.01 -0.70 24.77
C ILE A 6 15.49 -0.23 23.41
N VAL A 7 15.20 -1.16 22.54
CA VAL A 7 14.64 -0.97 21.19
C VAL A 7 13.27 -1.63 21.07
N GLU A 8 12.55 -1.41 19.98
CA GLU A 8 11.19 -1.95 19.79
C GLU A 8 11.16 -3.39 19.33
N SER A 9 12.15 -3.82 18.52
CA SER A 9 12.12 -5.13 17.86
C SER A 9 13.41 -5.94 18.06
N PRO A 10 13.32 -7.28 18.02
CA PRO A 10 14.49 -8.14 18.07
C PRO A 10 15.47 -7.93 16.92
N SER A 11 14.97 -7.58 15.72
CA SER A 11 15.81 -7.28 14.56
C SER A 11 16.71 -6.08 14.83
N LYS A 12 16.14 -4.98 15.33
CA LYS A 12 16.93 -3.82 15.77
C LYS A 12 17.93 -4.19 16.87
N ALA A 13 17.51 -4.98 17.86
CA ALA A 13 18.40 -5.39 18.95
C ALA A 13 19.62 -6.15 18.41
N LYS A 14 19.41 -7.06 17.47
CA LYS A 14 20.48 -7.81 16.81
C LYS A 14 21.44 -6.90 16.04
N THR A 15 20.90 -5.95 15.25
CA THR A 15 21.70 -5.05 14.41
C THR A 15 22.49 -4.06 15.26
N ILE A 16 21.83 -3.36 16.18
CA ILE A 16 22.43 -2.32 17.02
C ILE A 16 23.45 -2.94 18.00
N GLY A 17 23.14 -4.13 18.55
CA GLY A 17 24.07 -4.84 19.44
C GLY A 17 25.41 -5.17 18.79
N LYS A 18 25.42 -5.46 17.50
CA LYS A 18 26.68 -5.67 16.75
C LYS A 18 27.51 -4.40 16.60
N TYR A 19 26.88 -3.23 16.55
CA TYR A 19 27.55 -1.95 16.33
C TYR A 19 28.12 -1.32 17.61
N LEU A 20 27.49 -1.62 18.76
CA LEU A 20 27.85 -1.00 20.05
C LEU A 20 28.89 -1.78 20.85
N GLY A 21 29.06 -3.06 20.60
CA GLY A 21 30.04 -3.89 21.28
C GLY A 21 29.63 -4.35 22.70
N PRO A 22 30.56 -4.96 23.46
CA PRO A 22 30.27 -5.69 24.69
C PRO A 22 29.85 -4.83 25.88
N ASP A 23 30.13 -3.52 25.89
CA ASP A 23 29.76 -2.61 26.97
C ASP A 23 28.27 -2.25 26.99
N TYR A 24 27.54 -2.70 25.98
CA TYR A 24 26.12 -2.43 25.80
C TYR A 24 25.30 -3.72 25.76
N THR A 25 24.30 -3.80 26.63
CA THR A 25 23.26 -4.84 26.55
C THR A 25 22.09 -4.30 25.77
N VAL A 26 21.77 -4.88 24.59
CA VAL A 26 20.63 -4.42 23.78
C VAL A 26 19.46 -5.38 23.93
N LYS A 27 18.28 -4.87 24.32
CA LYS A 27 17.06 -5.65 24.54
C LYS A 27 15.88 -5.05 23.77
N ALA A 28 14.91 -5.89 23.41
CA ALA A 28 13.71 -5.47 22.70
C ALA A 28 12.49 -5.43 23.61
N SER A 29 11.69 -4.35 23.53
CA SER A 29 10.40 -4.23 24.21
C SER A 29 9.27 -4.99 23.50
N MET A 30 9.48 -5.41 22.26
CA MET A 30 8.45 -6.06 21.44
C MET A 30 7.22 -5.17 21.21
N GLY A 31 7.45 -3.86 21.00
CA GLY A 31 6.42 -2.83 20.86
C GLY A 31 5.96 -2.25 22.19
N HIS A 32 4.70 -1.78 22.24
CA HIS A 32 4.12 -1.22 23.46
C HIS A 32 3.99 -2.23 24.60
N LEU A 33 4.41 -1.83 25.79
CA LEU A 33 4.26 -2.59 27.06
C LEU A 33 3.19 -2.00 27.97
N ARG A 34 2.72 -0.78 27.70
CA ARG A 34 1.70 -0.06 28.46
C ARG A 34 0.74 0.61 27.49
N ASP A 35 -0.58 0.48 27.72
CA ASP A 35 -1.63 1.05 26.85
C ASP A 35 -2.90 1.27 27.66
N LEU A 36 -3.91 1.93 27.08
CA LEU A 36 -5.25 2.01 27.65
C LEU A 36 -5.89 0.62 27.74
N PRO A 37 -6.71 0.35 28.79
CA PRO A 37 -7.38 -0.95 28.96
C PRO A 37 -8.25 -1.31 27.75
N LYS A 38 -8.30 -2.60 27.40
CA LYS A 38 -9.04 -3.08 26.21
C LYS A 38 -10.56 -3.10 26.37
N SER A 39 -11.06 -3.24 27.60
CA SER A 39 -12.48 -3.49 27.90
C SER A 39 -13.23 -2.26 28.41
N THR A 40 -12.54 -1.18 28.74
CA THR A 40 -13.12 0.06 29.30
C THR A 40 -12.64 1.27 28.55
N MET A 41 -13.28 2.42 28.74
CA MET A 41 -12.86 3.71 28.17
C MET A 41 -11.39 4.00 28.51
N GLY A 42 -11.03 3.87 29.79
CA GLY A 42 -9.66 4.11 30.27
C GLY A 42 -9.21 5.55 30.18
N VAL A 43 -10.14 6.48 29.98
CA VAL A 43 -9.94 7.92 29.98
C VAL A 43 -10.98 8.53 30.91
N ASP A 44 -10.56 9.43 31.77
CA ASP A 44 -11.43 10.15 32.67
C ASP A 44 -11.92 11.44 32.00
N LEU A 45 -13.19 11.42 31.58
CA LEU A 45 -13.78 12.51 30.80
C LEU A 45 -14.12 13.72 31.66
N GLU A 46 -14.25 13.54 32.98
CA GLU A 46 -14.55 14.60 33.96
C GLU A 46 -13.28 15.17 34.61
N ALA A 47 -12.20 14.36 34.67
CA ALA A 47 -10.90 14.76 35.22
C ALA A 47 -9.91 15.06 34.09
N ASP A 48 -10.23 16.05 33.27
CA ASP A 48 -9.32 16.64 32.25
C ASP A 48 -8.69 15.62 31.28
N PHE A 49 -9.47 14.62 30.87
CA PHE A 49 -9.09 13.55 29.94
C PHE A 49 -7.90 12.69 30.38
N GLU A 50 -7.68 12.55 31.68
CA GLU A 50 -6.53 11.79 32.19
C GLU A 50 -6.59 10.32 31.80
N PRO A 51 -5.58 9.80 31.10
CA PRO A 51 -5.55 8.42 30.63
C PRO A 51 -5.09 7.46 31.73
N LYS A 52 -5.87 6.40 31.97
CA LYS A 52 -5.56 5.34 32.95
C LYS A 52 -4.84 4.19 32.24
N TYR A 53 -3.52 4.33 32.08
CA TYR A 53 -2.70 3.32 31.41
C TYR A 53 -2.46 2.08 32.26
N VAL A 54 -2.49 0.90 31.64
CA VAL A 54 -2.22 -0.41 32.25
C VAL A 54 -1.15 -1.16 31.47
N ALA A 55 -0.45 -2.10 32.13
CA ALA A 55 0.46 -3.00 31.45
C ALA A 55 -0.30 -3.89 30.44
N VAL A 56 0.29 -4.11 29.28
CA VAL A 56 -0.30 -4.95 28.24
C VAL A 56 -0.24 -6.41 28.68
N ALA A 57 -1.38 -7.07 28.74
CA ALA A 57 -1.49 -8.48 29.13
C ALA A 57 -0.68 -9.39 28.21
N GLY A 58 0.00 -10.39 28.78
CA GLY A 58 0.87 -11.33 28.07
C GLY A 58 2.28 -10.77 27.79
N LYS A 59 2.65 -9.66 28.41
CA LYS A 59 3.98 -9.04 28.31
C LYS A 59 4.74 -9.04 29.65
N GLU A 60 4.23 -9.73 30.66
CA GLU A 60 4.74 -9.74 32.03
C GLU A 60 6.20 -10.20 32.09
N ASP A 61 6.57 -11.24 31.34
CA ASP A 61 7.92 -11.78 31.28
C ASP A 61 8.91 -10.76 30.70
N ILE A 62 8.52 -10.07 29.62
CA ILE A 62 9.34 -9.03 28.98
C ILE A 62 9.54 -7.85 29.93
N ILE A 63 8.48 -7.42 30.61
CA ILE A 63 8.53 -6.34 31.58
C ILE A 63 9.47 -6.72 32.75
N SER A 64 9.36 -7.94 33.27
CA SER A 64 10.23 -8.45 34.34
C SER A 64 11.69 -8.51 33.91
N ASP A 65 11.97 -9.00 32.71
CA ASP A 65 13.32 -9.08 32.16
C ASP A 65 13.94 -7.70 31.94
N LEU A 66 13.18 -6.74 31.41
CA LEU A 66 13.63 -5.36 31.22
C LEU A 66 13.85 -4.64 32.58
N LYS A 67 12.99 -4.86 33.57
CA LYS A 67 13.18 -4.30 34.92
C LYS A 67 14.47 -4.81 35.57
N LYS A 68 14.76 -6.11 35.46
CA LYS A 68 16.00 -6.69 35.97
C LYS A 68 17.23 -6.10 35.27
N ALA A 69 17.17 -5.96 33.94
CA ALA A 69 18.25 -5.38 33.16
C ALA A 69 18.50 -3.90 33.52
N ALA A 70 17.41 -3.10 33.63
CA ALA A 70 17.48 -1.70 33.94
C ALA A 70 18.04 -1.42 35.34
N LYS A 71 17.71 -2.28 36.33
CA LYS A 71 18.23 -2.18 37.70
C LYS A 71 19.74 -2.36 37.75
N ASN A 72 20.30 -3.20 36.86
CA ASN A 72 21.73 -3.50 36.82
C ASN A 72 22.51 -2.56 35.87
N ALA A 73 21.85 -1.64 35.19
CA ALA A 73 22.48 -0.72 34.25
C ALA A 73 22.83 0.63 34.95
N ASP A 74 23.99 1.18 34.59
CA ASP A 74 24.41 2.52 35.00
C ASP A 74 23.67 3.59 34.20
N THR A 75 23.44 3.32 32.90
CA THR A 75 22.69 4.20 31.99
C THR A 75 21.72 3.35 31.13
N VAL A 76 20.50 3.86 30.95
CA VAL A 76 19.48 3.25 30.09
C VAL A 76 19.21 4.15 28.90
N TYR A 77 19.49 3.64 27.71
CA TYR A 77 19.19 4.30 26.44
C TYR A 77 17.87 3.78 25.88
N LEU A 78 16.92 4.68 25.64
CA LEU A 78 15.65 4.39 24.98
C LEU A 78 15.80 4.71 23.49
N ALA A 79 15.96 3.65 22.69
CA ALA A 79 16.34 3.71 21.27
C ALA A 79 15.21 3.26 20.32
N THR A 80 14.00 3.75 20.60
CA THR A 80 12.81 3.50 19.78
C THR A 80 12.79 4.38 18.52
N ASP A 81 11.85 4.15 17.60
CA ASP A 81 11.74 4.86 16.33
C ASP A 81 11.73 6.39 16.51
N PRO A 82 12.13 7.17 15.47
CA PRO A 82 12.23 8.63 15.56
C PRO A 82 10.88 9.34 15.38
N ASP A 83 9.75 8.66 15.44
CA ASP A 83 8.41 9.24 15.35
C ASP A 83 7.75 9.40 16.73
N ARG A 84 6.56 10.05 16.77
CA ARG A 84 5.79 10.26 18.02
C ARG A 84 5.36 8.96 18.70
N GLU A 85 5.19 7.86 17.92
CA GLU A 85 4.88 6.55 18.48
C GLU A 85 6.08 5.98 19.25
N GLY A 86 7.30 6.08 18.69
CA GLY A 86 8.53 5.68 19.37
C GLY A 86 8.81 6.54 20.59
N GLU A 87 8.51 7.85 20.55
CA GLU A 87 8.66 8.73 21.71
C GLU A 87 7.72 8.32 22.85
N ALA A 88 6.45 8.02 22.53
CA ALA A 88 5.49 7.52 23.51
C ALA A 88 5.88 6.15 24.08
N ILE A 89 6.41 5.23 23.26
CA ILE A 89 6.93 3.95 23.74
C ILE A 89 8.06 4.19 24.74
N SER A 90 9.00 5.09 24.46
CA SER A 90 10.08 5.45 25.36
C SER A 90 9.56 6.02 26.69
N TRP A 91 8.60 6.93 26.64
CA TRP A 91 7.94 7.51 27.82
C TRP A 91 7.20 6.43 28.64
N HIS A 92 6.47 5.54 27.99
CA HIS A 92 5.79 4.43 28.67
C HIS A 92 6.78 3.46 29.31
N LEU A 93 7.94 3.18 28.68
CA LEU A 93 9.01 2.38 29.24
C LEU A 93 9.60 3.02 30.47
N MET A 94 9.88 4.33 30.44
CA MET A 94 10.40 5.07 31.57
C MET A 94 9.49 4.91 32.79
N HIS A 95 8.19 5.15 32.64
CA HIS A 95 7.21 5.00 33.73
C HIS A 95 7.04 3.55 34.22
N LEU A 96 6.90 2.58 33.24
CA LEU A 96 6.63 1.18 33.58
C LEU A 96 7.80 0.50 34.31
N LEU A 97 9.03 0.87 33.94
CA LEU A 97 10.25 0.29 34.49
C LEU A 97 10.72 1.08 35.75
N GLY A 98 10.12 2.24 36.03
CA GLY A 98 10.53 3.14 37.15
C GLY A 98 11.94 3.68 36.95
N LEU A 99 12.26 4.14 35.72
CA LEU A 99 13.59 4.66 35.40
C LEU A 99 13.78 6.06 35.94
N ASP A 100 14.97 6.33 36.49
CA ASP A 100 15.41 7.64 36.91
C ASP A 100 15.80 8.49 35.67
N GLU A 101 15.26 9.71 35.56
CA GLU A 101 15.56 10.63 34.45
C GLU A 101 17.06 10.93 34.33
N SER A 102 17.78 11.01 35.47
CA SER A 102 19.21 11.27 35.48
C SER A 102 20.03 10.18 34.78
N LYS A 103 19.54 8.93 34.77
CA LYS A 103 20.14 7.75 34.14
C LYS A 103 19.53 7.39 32.81
N THR A 104 18.43 8.02 32.40
CA THR A 104 17.71 7.71 31.19
C THR A 104 18.13 8.65 30.04
N ARG A 105 18.39 8.10 28.92
CA ARG A 105 18.81 8.82 27.69
C ARG A 105 17.95 8.40 26.52
N ARG A 106 17.48 9.34 25.73
CA ARG A 106 16.73 9.10 24.49
C ARG A 106 17.67 9.21 23.29
N VAL A 107 17.66 8.21 22.41
CA VAL A 107 18.38 8.21 21.12
C VAL A 107 17.46 7.82 19.98
N THR A 108 17.67 8.40 18.82
CA THR A 108 16.88 8.14 17.61
C THR A 108 17.80 7.94 16.42
N PHE A 109 17.36 7.12 15.47
CA PHE A 109 18.13 6.79 14.28
C PHE A 109 17.28 7.00 13.02
N ASN A 110 17.67 7.94 12.16
CA ASN A 110 17.05 8.09 10.84
C ASN A 110 17.47 6.95 9.89
N GLU A 111 18.61 6.31 10.15
CA GLU A 111 19.09 5.09 9.51
C GLU A 111 19.88 4.25 10.51
N ILE A 112 19.85 2.93 10.34
CA ILE A 112 20.57 2.01 11.25
C ILE A 112 21.87 1.57 10.58
N THR A 113 22.84 2.52 10.58
CA THR A 113 24.24 2.27 10.18
C THR A 113 25.14 2.37 11.41
N GLN A 114 26.32 1.73 11.36
CA GLN A 114 27.24 1.75 12.50
C GLN A 114 27.62 3.17 12.90
N LYS A 115 27.93 4.04 11.92
CA LYS A 115 28.30 5.44 12.13
C LYS A 115 27.19 6.22 12.85
N VAL A 116 25.94 6.15 12.33
CA VAL A 116 24.80 6.90 12.90
C VAL A 116 24.45 6.39 14.30
N VAL A 117 24.46 5.06 14.52
CA VAL A 117 24.18 4.49 15.85
C VAL A 117 25.20 4.95 16.87
N GLN A 118 26.50 4.90 16.57
CA GLN A 118 27.54 5.36 17.49
C GLN A 118 27.48 6.87 17.76
N GLN A 119 27.20 7.68 16.74
CA GLN A 119 27.02 9.13 16.91
C GLN A 119 25.82 9.47 17.76
N SER A 120 24.68 8.80 17.56
CA SER A 120 23.47 9.04 18.34
C SER A 120 23.63 8.63 19.81
N ILE A 121 24.32 7.53 20.09
CA ILE A 121 24.66 7.13 21.46
C ILE A 121 25.58 8.14 22.13
N ALA A 122 26.50 8.73 21.38
CA ALA A 122 27.40 9.79 21.91
C ALA A 122 26.71 11.14 22.18
N SER A 123 25.56 11.38 21.54
CA SER A 123 24.80 12.64 21.63
C SER A 123 23.33 12.40 21.96
N PRO A 124 23.03 11.80 23.15
CA PRO A 124 21.66 11.51 23.54
C PRO A 124 20.92 12.78 23.97
N ARG A 125 19.57 12.71 23.96
CA ARG A 125 18.69 13.78 24.44
C ARG A 125 17.75 13.30 25.52
N ALA A 126 16.96 14.20 26.09
CA ALA A 126 15.80 13.86 26.92
C ALA A 126 14.61 13.42 26.03
N ILE A 127 13.60 12.81 26.63
CA ILE A 127 12.31 12.55 26.00
C ILE A 127 11.65 13.88 25.66
N HIS A 128 11.11 13.98 24.46
CA HIS A 128 10.44 15.19 23.97
C HIS A 128 8.95 15.15 24.34
N GLN A 129 8.57 15.87 25.42
CA GLN A 129 7.24 15.76 26.01
C GLN A 129 6.11 16.11 25.00
N SER A 130 6.28 17.10 24.14
CA SER A 130 5.23 17.46 23.17
C SER A 130 4.98 16.38 22.11
N LEU A 131 5.98 15.58 21.73
CA LEU A 131 5.78 14.38 20.89
C LEU A 131 4.93 13.31 21.61
N VAL A 132 5.20 13.11 22.91
CA VAL A 132 4.41 12.23 23.78
C VAL A 132 2.97 12.73 23.88
N ASP A 133 2.78 14.02 24.14
CA ASP A 133 1.47 14.66 24.25
C ASP A 133 0.66 14.56 22.97
N ALA A 134 1.29 14.73 21.81
CA ALA A 134 0.64 14.56 20.51
C ALA A 134 0.18 13.11 20.28
N GLN A 135 0.98 12.12 20.68
CA GLN A 135 0.59 10.72 20.62
C GLN A 135 -0.54 10.40 21.60
N GLN A 136 -0.46 10.91 22.84
CA GLN A 136 -1.51 10.76 23.84
C GLN A 136 -2.82 11.39 23.36
N ALA A 137 -2.77 12.64 22.85
CA ALA A 137 -3.93 13.34 22.29
C ALA A 137 -4.63 12.48 21.23
N ARG A 138 -3.87 11.98 20.25
CA ARG A 138 -4.40 11.09 19.21
C ARG A 138 -5.00 9.82 19.81
N ARG A 139 -4.28 9.16 20.72
CA ARG A 139 -4.72 7.92 21.34
C ARG A 139 -6.01 8.07 22.12
N VAL A 140 -6.13 9.16 22.93
CA VAL A 140 -7.31 9.50 23.70
C VAL A 140 -8.48 9.88 22.81
N LEU A 141 -8.25 10.73 21.79
CA LEU A 141 -9.25 11.12 20.80
C LEU A 141 -9.87 9.90 20.08
N ASP A 142 -9.01 9.03 19.53
CA ASP A 142 -9.46 7.82 18.82
C ASP A 142 -10.17 6.84 19.78
N ARG A 143 -9.79 6.83 21.07
CA ARG A 143 -10.45 6.05 22.13
C ARG A 143 -11.86 6.58 22.39
N ILE A 144 -12.03 7.88 22.61
CA ILE A 144 -13.32 8.51 22.87
C ILE A 144 -14.28 8.23 21.71
N VAL A 145 -13.87 8.57 20.50
CA VAL A 145 -14.69 8.37 19.29
C VAL A 145 -15.07 6.90 19.11
N GLY A 146 -14.07 6.00 19.18
CA GLY A 146 -14.31 4.57 18.94
C GLY A 146 -15.19 3.91 19.99
N TYR A 147 -15.06 4.27 21.26
CA TYR A 147 -15.82 3.68 22.37
C TYR A 147 -17.24 4.20 22.50
N GLN A 148 -17.53 5.40 22.00
CA GLN A 148 -18.89 5.94 21.99
C GLN A 148 -19.64 5.56 20.70
N LEU A 149 -19.04 5.72 19.52
CA LEU A 149 -19.69 5.41 18.27
C LEU A 149 -19.90 3.90 18.02
N SER A 150 -18.93 3.07 18.40
CA SER A 150 -19.05 1.62 18.09
C SER A 150 -20.25 0.95 18.78
N PRO A 151 -20.58 1.20 20.06
CA PRO A 151 -21.79 0.69 20.70
C PRO A 151 -23.09 1.18 20.04
N LEU A 152 -23.13 2.44 19.57
CA LEU A 152 -24.27 3.00 18.83
C LEU A 152 -24.48 2.21 17.53
N LEU A 153 -23.42 1.97 16.77
CA LEU A 153 -23.47 1.16 15.55
C LEU A 153 -23.93 -0.28 15.84
N TRP A 154 -23.54 -0.86 16.99
CA TRP A 154 -23.97 -2.22 17.37
C TRP A 154 -25.46 -2.29 17.65
N LYS A 155 -26.01 -1.27 18.32
CA LYS A 155 -27.45 -1.21 18.62
C LYS A 155 -28.29 -0.96 17.35
N LYS A 156 -27.79 -0.06 16.47
CA LYS A 156 -28.59 0.48 15.36
C LYS A 156 -28.39 -0.23 14.02
N VAL A 157 -27.22 -0.84 13.81
CA VAL A 157 -26.88 -1.57 12.57
C VAL A 157 -26.59 -3.03 12.85
N ARG A 158 -25.37 -3.34 13.35
CA ARG A 158 -24.91 -4.71 13.56
C ARG A 158 -23.76 -4.78 14.58
N ARG A 159 -23.75 -5.83 15.42
CA ARG A 159 -22.63 -6.10 16.34
C ARG A 159 -21.29 -6.28 15.60
N GLY A 160 -20.20 -5.84 16.22
CA GLY A 160 -18.85 -6.00 15.71
C GLY A 160 -18.37 -4.90 14.75
N LEU A 161 -19.21 -3.90 14.46
CA LEU A 161 -18.81 -2.73 13.72
C LEU A 161 -17.93 -1.82 14.58
N SER A 162 -17.08 -1.02 13.95
CA SER A 162 -16.31 0.03 14.61
C SER A 162 -16.34 1.30 13.76
N ALA A 163 -16.52 2.42 14.40
CA ALA A 163 -16.30 3.71 13.79
C ALA A 163 -15.02 4.33 14.37
N GLY A 164 -14.35 5.13 13.57
CA GLY A 164 -13.23 5.92 13.98
C GLY A 164 -13.08 7.07 13.01
N ARG A 165 -12.64 8.22 13.49
CA ARG A 165 -12.57 9.48 12.74
C ARG A 165 -11.99 9.28 11.34
N VAL A 166 -10.73 8.91 11.22
CA VAL A 166 -10.02 8.81 9.94
C VAL A 166 -10.53 7.65 9.07
N GLN A 167 -10.91 6.52 9.67
CA GLN A 167 -11.45 5.37 8.89
C GLN A 167 -12.82 5.68 8.28
N SER A 168 -13.67 6.45 8.99
CA SER A 168 -14.99 6.85 8.48
C SER A 168 -14.84 7.79 7.29
N VAL A 169 -13.94 8.76 7.37
CA VAL A 169 -13.62 9.67 6.25
C VAL A 169 -13.04 8.89 5.05
N ALA A 170 -12.13 7.94 5.28
CA ALA A 170 -11.60 7.11 4.18
C ALA A 170 -12.71 6.28 3.50
N THR A 171 -13.68 5.76 4.28
CA THR A 171 -14.84 5.06 3.72
C THR A 171 -15.72 6.01 2.93
N ARG A 172 -16.00 7.23 3.46
CA ARG A 172 -16.75 8.27 2.77
C ARG A 172 -16.15 8.63 1.42
N LEU A 173 -14.83 8.79 1.32
CA LEU A 173 -14.17 9.07 0.04
C LEU A 173 -14.49 8.01 -1.02
N VAL A 174 -14.55 6.73 -0.61
CA VAL A 174 -14.91 5.63 -1.53
C VAL A 174 -16.40 5.67 -1.89
N VAL A 175 -17.28 5.97 -0.93
CA VAL A 175 -18.73 6.11 -1.15
C VAL A 175 -19.03 7.31 -2.06
N ASP A 176 -18.43 8.46 -1.81
CA ASP A 176 -18.60 9.67 -2.63
C ASP A 176 -18.16 9.40 -4.08
N ARG A 177 -17.04 8.73 -4.29
CA ARG A 177 -16.57 8.31 -5.62
C ARG A 177 -17.59 7.38 -6.31
N GLU A 178 -18.18 6.45 -5.60
CA GLU A 178 -19.21 5.56 -6.17
C GLU A 178 -20.47 6.33 -6.54
N ASN A 179 -20.85 7.35 -5.73
CA ASN A 179 -21.97 8.23 -6.03
C ASN A 179 -21.68 9.10 -7.27
N GLU A 180 -20.46 9.64 -7.41
CA GLU A 180 -20.01 10.34 -8.62
C GLU A 180 -20.14 9.45 -9.86
N ILE A 181 -19.73 8.17 -9.75
CA ILE A 181 -19.83 7.20 -10.86
C ILE A 181 -21.29 6.93 -11.24
N ARG A 182 -22.17 6.75 -10.24
CA ARG A 182 -23.60 6.47 -10.46
C ARG A 182 -24.36 7.67 -11.04
N ALA A 183 -23.96 8.87 -10.66
CA ALA A 183 -24.56 10.12 -11.16
C ALA A 183 -23.95 10.59 -12.49
N PHE A 184 -22.93 9.91 -13.00
CA PHE A 184 -22.23 10.32 -14.20
C PHE A 184 -23.07 10.09 -15.45
N GLU A 185 -23.22 11.13 -16.25
CA GLU A 185 -23.88 11.08 -17.57
C GLU A 185 -22.82 11.12 -18.67
N PRO A 186 -22.68 10.05 -19.47
CA PRO A 186 -21.74 10.02 -20.59
C PRO A 186 -22.10 11.08 -21.63
N LYS A 187 -21.14 11.91 -22.02
CA LYS A 187 -21.27 12.86 -23.12
C LYS A 187 -20.57 12.34 -24.35
N GLU A 188 -21.27 12.40 -25.47
CA GLU A 188 -20.74 12.05 -26.78
C GLU A 188 -19.69 13.07 -27.22
N TYR A 189 -18.62 12.60 -27.80
CA TYR A 189 -17.65 13.38 -28.56
C TYR A 189 -17.00 12.51 -29.64
N TRP A 190 -16.43 13.15 -30.64
CA TRP A 190 -15.82 12.48 -31.77
C TRP A 190 -14.37 12.89 -31.95
N SER A 191 -13.55 11.94 -32.37
CA SER A 191 -12.24 12.20 -32.95
C SER A 191 -12.27 11.95 -34.46
N LEU A 192 -11.50 12.73 -35.19
CA LEU A 192 -11.32 12.56 -36.63
C LEU A 192 -9.84 12.55 -36.94
N ASP A 193 -9.33 11.38 -37.31
CA ASP A 193 -7.98 11.21 -37.81
C ASP A 193 -8.00 11.14 -39.32
N VAL A 194 -7.04 11.79 -39.97
CA VAL A 194 -6.84 11.77 -41.42
C VAL A 194 -5.47 11.20 -41.73
N GLU A 195 -5.42 10.25 -42.68
CA GLU A 195 -4.17 9.72 -43.22
C GLU A 195 -3.76 10.57 -44.42
N LEU A 196 -2.60 11.19 -44.33
CA LEU A 196 -2.12 12.14 -45.35
C LEU A 196 -0.93 11.54 -46.10
N ALA A 197 -1.02 11.49 -47.44
CA ALA A 197 0.11 11.16 -48.32
C ALA A 197 0.74 12.45 -48.83
N ARG A 198 2.08 12.52 -48.78
CA ARG A 198 2.85 13.68 -49.29
C ARG A 198 2.76 13.75 -50.80
N GLN A 199 2.52 14.95 -51.33
CA GLN A 199 2.49 15.14 -52.76
C GLN A 199 3.90 15.17 -53.33
N GLY A 200 4.18 14.25 -54.27
CA GLY A 200 5.49 14.18 -54.95
C GLY A 200 6.65 13.61 -54.10
N LYS A 201 6.38 13.11 -52.91
CA LYS A 201 7.39 12.53 -51.99
C LYS A 201 6.87 11.22 -51.36
N ALA A 202 7.78 10.33 -51.02
CA ALA A 202 7.42 9.12 -50.29
C ALA A 202 7.10 9.40 -48.81
N GLY A 203 6.24 8.53 -48.24
CA GLY A 203 5.84 8.57 -46.82
C GLY A 203 4.54 9.33 -46.58
N GLY A 204 3.76 8.84 -45.63
CA GLY A 204 2.51 9.43 -45.15
C GLY A 204 2.57 9.67 -43.63
N PHE A 205 1.58 10.35 -43.11
CA PHE A 205 1.44 10.61 -41.68
C PHE A 205 -0.03 10.74 -41.30
N VAL A 206 -0.33 10.57 -40.02
CA VAL A 206 -1.69 10.75 -39.49
C VAL A 206 -1.79 12.10 -38.79
N ALA A 207 -2.84 12.85 -39.10
CA ALA A 207 -3.16 14.11 -38.44
C ALA A 207 -4.56 14.05 -37.82
N ARG A 208 -4.69 14.52 -36.58
CA ARG A 208 -5.93 14.55 -35.85
C ARG A 208 -6.56 15.93 -35.93
N TYR A 209 -7.87 15.99 -36.12
CA TYR A 209 -8.63 17.24 -36.10
C TYR A 209 -8.34 18.00 -34.81
N TRP A 210 -7.99 19.28 -34.96
CA TRP A 210 -7.66 20.15 -33.83
C TRP A 210 -8.71 21.26 -33.63
N GLY A 211 -9.37 21.68 -34.67
CA GLY A 211 -10.33 22.78 -34.68
C GLY A 211 -10.01 23.77 -35.77
N ASP A 212 -10.60 24.95 -35.71
CA ASP A 212 -10.37 26.01 -36.70
C ASP A 212 -9.15 26.88 -36.26
N THR A 213 -9.38 27.78 -35.27
CA THR A 213 -8.34 28.67 -34.70
C THR A 213 -7.93 28.27 -33.28
N LYS A 214 -8.78 27.49 -32.60
CA LYS A 214 -8.56 26.97 -31.24
C LYS A 214 -8.90 25.48 -31.23
N LYS A 215 -8.38 24.76 -30.23
CA LYS A 215 -8.78 23.37 -29.99
C LYS A 215 -10.30 23.31 -29.81
N ARG A 216 -10.96 22.51 -30.65
CA ARG A 216 -12.39 22.27 -30.60
C ARG A 216 -12.67 20.78 -30.70
N GLU A 217 -13.53 20.30 -29.87
CA GLU A 217 -14.02 18.93 -29.92
C GLU A 217 -15.25 18.86 -30.86
N LEU A 218 -15.37 17.76 -31.57
CA LEU A 218 -16.54 17.43 -32.37
C LEU A 218 -17.57 16.74 -31.46
N GLU A 219 -18.72 17.33 -31.30
CA GLU A 219 -19.70 16.91 -30.29
C GLU A 219 -20.71 15.86 -30.82
N ASN A 220 -20.84 15.74 -32.14
CA ASN A 220 -21.78 14.83 -32.77
C ASN A 220 -21.38 14.48 -34.22
N GLN A 221 -22.03 13.46 -34.76
CA GLN A 221 -21.80 12.98 -36.13
C GLN A 221 -22.02 14.06 -37.20
N ALA A 222 -23.00 14.97 -37.02
CA ALA A 222 -23.27 16.01 -38.00
C ALA A 222 -22.11 17.00 -38.15
N GLN A 223 -21.46 17.37 -37.04
CA GLN A 223 -20.25 18.20 -37.09
C GLN A 223 -19.08 17.48 -37.75
N VAL A 224 -18.92 16.18 -37.52
CA VAL A 224 -17.92 15.34 -38.20
C VAL A 224 -18.17 15.34 -39.71
N GLN A 225 -19.41 15.12 -40.11
CA GLN A 225 -19.79 15.08 -41.55
C GLN A 225 -19.52 16.43 -42.22
N GLN A 226 -19.86 17.56 -41.56
CA GLN A 226 -19.55 18.89 -42.08
C GLN A 226 -18.04 19.08 -42.34
N VAL A 227 -17.19 18.60 -41.44
CA VAL A 227 -15.73 18.68 -41.64
C VAL A 227 -15.29 17.77 -42.76
N LEU A 228 -15.83 16.52 -42.85
CA LEU A 228 -15.53 15.59 -43.92
C LEU A 228 -15.91 16.13 -45.30
N ASP A 229 -17.09 16.72 -45.41
CA ASP A 229 -17.57 17.31 -46.68
C ASP A 229 -16.73 18.54 -47.07
N ALA A 230 -16.32 19.34 -46.08
CA ALA A 230 -15.47 20.52 -46.30
C ALA A 230 -14.08 20.15 -46.84
N ILE A 231 -13.47 19.06 -46.35
CA ILE A 231 -12.09 18.62 -46.71
C ILE A 231 -12.05 17.66 -47.90
N ALA A 232 -13.19 17.16 -48.39
CA ALA A 232 -13.27 16.21 -49.49
C ALA A 232 -12.52 16.73 -50.73
N ASP A 233 -11.66 15.87 -51.29
CA ASP A 233 -10.87 16.15 -52.50
C ASP A 233 -9.98 17.41 -52.46
N LYS A 234 -9.77 18.01 -51.31
CA LYS A 234 -8.96 19.21 -51.16
C LYS A 234 -7.55 18.89 -50.62
N PRO A 235 -6.52 19.65 -51.03
CA PRO A 235 -5.19 19.46 -50.53
C PRO A 235 -5.08 20.00 -49.08
N PHE A 236 -4.30 19.30 -48.28
CA PHE A 236 -3.85 19.72 -46.96
C PHE A 236 -2.52 20.45 -47.10
N THR A 237 -2.41 21.63 -46.55
CA THR A 237 -1.19 22.40 -46.55
C THR A 237 -0.56 22.45 -45.16
N VAL A 238 0.70 22.14 -45.06
CA VAL A 238 1.48 22.29 -43.81
C VAL A 238 1.63 23.77 -43.49
N THR A 239 1.03 24.23 -42.41
CA THR A 239 1.00 25.64 -41.99
C THR A 239 2.01 25.96 -40.88
N SER A 240 2.39 24.93 -40.08
CA SER A 240 3.38 25.15 -39.02
C SER A 240 4.12 23.85 -38.73
N VAL A 241 5.43 23.95 -38.54
CA VAL A 241 6.29 22.84 -38.07
C VAL A 241 7.07 23.33 -36.85
N LYS A 242 6.68 22.90 -35.66
CA LYS A 242 7.32 23.28 -34.39
C LYS A 242 8.13 22.11 -33.86
N ARG A 243 9.43 22.34 -33.70
CA ARG A 243 10.37 21.40 -33.08
C ARG A 243 10.87 22.01 -31.77
N ALA A 244 10.88 21.21 -30.69
CA ALA A 244 11.38 21.70 -29.42
C ALA A 244 11.95 20.55 -28.57
N ASP A 245 13.00 20.83 -27.85
CA ASP A 245 13.49 19.94 -26.80
C ASP A 245 12.64 20.12 -25.54
N LYS A 246 11.91 19.08 -25.16
CA LYS A 246 11.10 19.04 -23.92
C LYS A 246 11.89 18.32 -22.84
N LYS A 247 12.22 19.03 -21.76
CA LYS A 247 12.87 18.47 -20.60
C LYS A 247 11.83 17.87 -19.65
N ARG A 248 12.06 16.64 -19.17
CA ARG A 248 11.30 15.98 -18.10
C ARG A 248 12.21 15.80 -16.90
N SER A 249 11.82 16.35 -15.77
CA SER A 249 12.56 16.22 -14.51
C SER A 249 12.23 14.92 -13.79
N ALA A 250 13.19 14.41 -13.06
CA ALA A 250 12.99 13.28 -12.16
C ALA A 250 12.00 13.65 -11.05
N ALA A 251 11.24 12.66 -10.62
CA ALA A 251 10.38 12.79 -9.45
C ALA A 251 11.25 12.79 -8.15
N PRO A 252 10.76 13.42 -7.05
CA PRO A 252 11.44 13.43 -5.76
C PRO A 252 11.71 12.03 -5.20
N PRO A 253 12.64 11.87 -4.25
CA PRO A 253 12.78 10.63 -3.51
C PRO A 253 11.47 10.29 -2.79
N PHE A 254 11.31 9.04 -2.34
CA PHE A 254 10.05 8.59 -1.77
C PHE A 254 9.75 9.21 -0.40
N THR A 255 8.48 9.60 -0.23
CA THR A 255 7.78 9.66 1.05
C THR A 255 7.07 8.33 1.31
N THR A 256 6.51 8.14 2.50
CA THR A 256 5.69 6.95 2.81
C THR A 256 4.54 6.77 1.82
N SER A 257 3.83 7.84 1.52
CA SER A 257 2.68 7.82 0.60
C SER A 257 3.10 7.44 -0.81
N THR A 258 4.11 8.11 -1.37
CA THR A 258 4.57 7.84 -2.74
C THR A 258 5.21 6.45 -2.88
N LEU A 259 5.88 5.94 -1.82
CA LEU A 259 6.38 4.57 -1.79
C LEU A 259 5.24 3.55 -1.83
N GLN A 260 4.17 3.75 -1.04
CA GLN A 260 3.01 2.87 -1.05
C GLN A 260 2.30 2.87 -2.40
N GLN A 261 2.18 4.04 -3.04
CA GLN A 261 1.59 4.19 -4.37
C GLN A 261 2.39 3.42 -5.43
N GLU A 262 3.69 3.65 -5.51
CA GLU A 262 4.54 3.02 -6.52
C GLU A 262 4.73 1.51 -6.27
N ALA A 263 4.83 1.08 -5.03
CA ALA A 263 4.87 -0.34 -4.69
C ALA A 263 3.56 -1.06 -5.07
N SER A 264 2.41 -0.40 -4.94
CA SER A 264 1.14 -0.93 -5.39
C SER A 264 1.09 -1.04 -6.93
N ARG A 265 1.50 0.00 -7.66
CA ARG A 265 1.49 0.04 -9.14
C ARG A 265 2.46 -0.99 -9.73
N LYS A 266 3.73 -0.90 -9.36
CA LYS A 266 4.83 -1.67 -9.99
C LYS A 266 5.06 -3.05 -9.40
N LEU A 267 4.84 -3.21 -8.09
CA LEU A 267 5.16 -4.44 -7.38
C LEU A 267 3.91 -5.25 -7.03
N ASN A 268 2.72 -4.67 -7.19
CA ASN A 268 1.45 -5.25 -6.77
C ASN A 268 1.44 -5.59 -5.26
N MET A 269 2.03 -4.71 -4.45
CA MET A 269 2.08 -4.82 -3.00
C MET A 269 1.02 -3.92 -2.35
N THR A 270 0.30 -4.45 -1.36
CA THR A 270 -0.62 -3.62 -0.57
C THR A 270 0.17 -2.63 0.29
N PRO A 271 -0.41 -1.47 0.69
CA PRO A 271 0.25 -0.53 1.61
C PRO A 271 0.78 -1.20 2.88
N LYS A 272 -0.03 -2.06 3.51
CA LYS A 272 0.37 -2.84 4.69
C LYS A 272 1.58 -3.73 4.44
N ARG A 273 1.63 -4.42 3.29
CA ARG A 273 2.76 -5.29 2.94
C ARG A 273 4.00 -4.48 2.61
N THR A 274 3.85 -3.36 1.90
CA THR A 274 4.94 -2.43 1.60
C THR A 274 5.61 -1.95 2.89
N MET A 275 4.82 -1.47 3.86
CA MET A 275 5.38 -1.00 5.14
C MET A 275 6.03 -2.11 5.94
N ALA A 276 5.47 -3.32 5.94
CA ALA A 276 6.09 -4.47 6.64
C ALA A 276 7.44 -4.87 6.04
N VAL A 277 7.61 -4.79 4.72
CA VAL A 277 8.89 -5.07 4.06
C VAL A 277 9.88 -3.91 4.23
N ALA A 278 9.40 -2.66 4.15
CA ALA A 278 10.22 -1.47 4.42
C ALA A 278 10.78 -1.48 5.85
N GLN A 279 9.97 -1.87 6.86
CA GLN A 279 10.42 -2.04 8.23
C GLN A 279 11.57 -3.06 8.34
N GLN A 280 11.49 -4.18 7.63
CA GLN A 280 12.58 -5.17 7.61
C GLN A 280 13.86 -4.60 7.00
N LEU A 281 13.75 -3.86 5.90
CA LEU A 281 14.90 -3.21 5.26
C LEU A 281 15.55 -2.13 6.15
N TYR A 282 14.74 -1.40 6.91
CA TYR A 282 15.22 -0.39 7.86
C TYR A 282 15.91 -1.02 9.08
N GLU A 283 15.28 -2.04 9.70
CA GLU A 283 15.76 -2.64 10.95
C GLU A 283 17.05 -3.46 10.79
N GLY A 284 17.30 -3.93 9.58
CA GLY A 284 18.54 -4.64 9.23
C GLY A 284 18.31 -6.00 8.58
N VAL A 285 19.12 -6.27 7.58
CA VAL A 285 19.19 -7.51 6.82
C VAL A 285 20.63 -8.00 6.81
N ASP A 286 20.83 -9.31 6.93
CA ASP A 286 22.18 -9.91 6.81
C ASP A 286 22.59 -9.90 5.33
N VAL A 287 23.57 -9.07 4.96
CA VAL A 287 24.12 -8.94 3.61
C VAL A 287 25.46 -9.66 3.54
N ALA A 288 25.61 -10.55 2.59
CA ALA A 288 26.82 -11.35 2.43
C ALA A 288 28.05 -10.44 2.17
N GLY A 289 29.09 -10.60 2.98
CA GLY A 289 30.31 -9.80 2.91
C GLY A 289 30.26 -8.46 3.67
N GLU A 290 29.07 -7.96 3.99
CA GLU A 290 28.87 -6.65 4.64
C GLU A 290 28.35 -6.78 6.09
N GLY A 291 27.78 -7.94 6.45
CA GLY A 291 27.16 -8.16 7.75
C GLY A 291 25.70 -7.77 7.82
N THR A 292 25.20 -7.44 9.03
CA THR A 292 23.80 -7.01 9.22
C THR A 292 23.73 -5.50 9.07
N LEU A 293 22.95 -5.00 8.09
CA LEU A 293 22.84 -3.57 7.78
C LEU A 293 21.37 -3.16 7.68
N GLY A 294 21.04 -1.95 8.17
CA GLY A 294 19.84 -1.24 7.76
C GLY A 294 20.04 -0.71 6.34
N LEU A 295 19.21 -1.13 5.40
CA LEU A 295 19.40 -0.85 3.97
C LEU A 295 18.71 0.43 3.50
N ILE A 296 17.75 0.94 4.27
CA ILE A 296 17.02 2.18 3.95
C ILE A 296 16.90 3.08 5.18
N THR A 297 16.65 4.37 4.93
CA THR A 297 16.28 5.34 5.97
C THR A 297 14.90 5.03 6.53
N TYR A 298 14.52 5.69 7.62
CA TYR A 298 13.24 5.51 8.28
C TYR A 298 12.07 5.74 7.32
N MET A 299 11.18 4.76 7.22
CA MET A 299 10.16 4.69 6.16
C MET A 299 8.85 5.40 6.48
N ARG A 300 8.65 5.92 7.69
CA ARG A 300 7.46 6.72 8.04
C ARG A 300 7.82 8.19 8.01
N THR A 301 7.78 8.78 6.83
CA THR A 301 8.18 10.17 6.58
C THR A 301 7.36 10.79 5.45
N ASP A 302 7.09 12.06 5.57
CA ASP A 302 6.56 12.93 4.52
C ASP A 302 7.62 13.94 4.03
N SER A 303 8.84 13.87 4.56
CA SER A 303 9.96 14.71 4.17
C SER A 303 10.55 14.28 2.84
N LEU A 304 10.97 15.27 2.05
CA LEU A 304 11.75 15.10 0.82
C LEU A 304 13.22 15.47 1.01
N ARG A 305 13.63 15.81 2.23
CA ARG A 305 14.99 16.21 2.56
C ARG A 305 15.95 15.03 2.38
N LEU A 306 17.13 15.31 1.88
CA LEU A 306 18.24 14.37 1.77
C LEU A 306 19.45 14.95 2.52
N SER A 307 20.25 14.08 3.16
CA SER A 307 21.51 14.50 3.75
C SER A 307 22.52 14.89 2.66
N ASN A 308 23.41 15.82 3.00
CA ASN A 308 24.48 16.24 2.07
C ASN A 308 25.41 15.08 1.71
N GLU A 309 25.66 14.16 2.65
CA GLU A 309 26.46 12.96 2.44
C GLU A 309 25.81 12.05 1.39
N ALA A 310 24.53 11.72 1.55
CA ALA A 310 23.81 10.89 0.58
C ALA A 310 23.74 11.50 -0.82
N MET A 311 23.61 12.83 -0.93
CA MET A 311 23.64 13.50 -2.23
C MET A 311 25.03 13.47 -2.87
N ALA A 312 26.10 13.59 -2.06
CA ALA A 312 27.49 13.50 -2.55
C ALA A 312 27.83 12.07 -3.04
N ASP A 313 27.40 11.05 -2.28
CA ASP A 313 27.59 9.65 -2.64
C ASP A 313 26.83 9.30 -3.93
N ALA A 314 25.59 9.76 -4.06
CA ALA A 314 24.81 9.61 -5.29
C ALA A 314 25.50 10.29 -6.49
N ALA A 315 26.02 11.51 -6.31
CA ALA A 315 26.75 12.22 -7.37
C ALA A 315 27.99 11.44 -7.83
N SER A 316 28.77 10.91 -6.90
CA SER A 316 29.95 10.09 -7.18
C SER A 316 29.57 8.79 -7.89
N PHE A 317 28.53 8.11 -7.44
CA PHE A 317 28.02 6.87 -8.04
C PHE A 317 27.49 7.12 -9.47
N ILE A 318 26.70 8.17 -9.69
CA ILE A 318 26.14 8.51 -11.01
C ILE A 318 27.29 8.77 -12.00
N ARG A 319 28.27 9.59 -11.62
CA ARG A 319 29.39 9.92 -12.49
C ARG A 319 30.24 8.69 -12.86
N SER A 320 30.51 7.83 -11.87
CA SER A 320 31.31 6.63 -12.10
C SER A 320 30.60 5.57 -12.94
N ARG A 321 29.27 5.44 -12.80
CA ARG A 321 28.50 4.36 -13.44
C ARG A 321 27.87 4.74 -14.76
N TYR A 322 27.44 6.00 -14.91
CA TYR A 322 26.67 6.50 -16.07
C TYR A 322 27.41 7.62 -16.83
N GLY A 323 28.39 8.26 -16.20
CA GLY A 323 29.13 9.41 -16.77
C GLY A 323 28.60 10.77 -16.30
N ASP A 324 29.43 11.81 -16.47
CA ASP A 324 29.16 13.16 -15.97
C ASP A 324 27.86 13.78 -16.53
N SER A 325 27.52 13.48 -17.79
CA SER A 325 26.29 13.98 -18.43
C SER A 325 24.99 13.51 -17.76
N TYR A 326 25.04 12.41 -17.02
CA TYR A 326 23.90 11.87 -16.28
C TYR A 326 23.71 12.45 -14.89
N TYR A 327 24.68 13.17 -14.35
CA TYR A 327 24.53 13.90 -13.10
C TYR A 327 23.82 15.24 -13.36
N TYR A 328 22.93 15.66 -12.44
CA TYR A 328 22.15 16.90 -12.56
C TYR A 328 23.02 18.17 -12.58
N GLY A 329 24.32 18.05 -12.27
CA GLY A 329 25.32 19.13 -12.25
C GLY A 329 25.50 19.79 -10.88
N LYS A 330 24.53 19.62 -9.98
CA LYS A 330 24.53 20.07 -8.58
C LYS A 330 23.62 19.16 -7.76
N PRO A 331 23.72 19.17 -6.41
CA PRO A 331 22.74 18.48 -5.57
C PRO A 331 21.30 18.93 -5.89
N HIS A 332 20.43 17.98 -6.20
CA HIS A 332 19.04 18.27 -6.51
C HIS A 332 18.21 18.25 -5.22
N VAL A 333 17.86 19.44 -4.73
CA VAL A 333 17.09 19.65 -3.50
C VAL A 333 15.62 19.83 -3.85
N PHE A 334 14.75 19.08 -3.18
CA PHE A 334 13.30 19.15 -3.34
C PHE A 334 12.68 19.93 -2.19
N LYS A 335 11.67 20.74 -2.51
CA LYS A 335 10.91 21.48 -1.48
C LYS A 335 10.01 20.52 -0.73
N THR A 336 10.18 20.46 0.57
CA THR A 336 9.28 19.76 1.49
C THR A 336 8.09 20.65 1.81
N LYS A 337 6.91 20.07 2.06
CA LYS A 337 5.74 20.82 2.55
C LYS A 337 6.07 21.42 3.92
N SER A 338 5.56 22.62 4.20
CA SER A 338 5.80 23.31 5.48
C SER A 338 5.29 22.56 6.73
N SER A 339 4.39 21.61 6.53
CA SER A 339 3.84 20.75 7.59
C SER A 339 4.62 19.45 7.80
N ALA A 340 5.66 19.18 7.00
CA ALA A 340 6.46 17.98 7.16
C ALA A 340 7.42 18.09 8.35
N GLN A 341 7.66 16.97 9.02
CA GLN A 341 8.60 16.90 10.14
C GLN A 341 10.03 17.13 9.64
N ASP A 342 10.61 18.30 9.92
CA ASP A 342 11.96 18.70 9.46
C ASP A 342 13.08 17.75 9.96
N ALA A 343 12.82 16.99 11.01
CA ALA A 343 13.79 16.05 11.57
C ALA A 343 14.00 14.79 10.71
N HIS A 344 13.06 14.47 9.81
CA HIS A 344 13.11 13.26 8.97
C HIS A 344 13.78 13.52 7.62
N GLU A 345 14.31 12.44 7.04
CA GLU A 345 14.75 12.38 5.66
C GLU A 345 13.74 11.63 4.79
N ALA A 346 13.84 11.80 3.47
CA ALA A 346 13.15 10.97 2.49
C ALA A 346 13.60 9.50 2.59
N ILE A 347 12.79 8.60 2.08
CA ILE A 347 13.13 7.17 2.02
C ILE A 347 14.17 6.96 0.91
N ARG A 348 15.37 6.55 1.29
CA ARG A 348 16.51 6.31 0.43
C ARG A 348 17.33 5.10 0.88
N PRO A 349 18.21 4.52 0.03
CA PRO A 349 19.20 3.57 0.49
C PRO A 349 20.17 4.26 1.47
N THR A 350 20.66 3.50 2.46
CA THR A 350 21.70 3.96 3.40
C THR A 350 23.07 4.00 2.72
N HIS A 351 23.29 3.09 1.77
CA HIS A 351 24.53 2.93 1.01
C HIS A 351 24.20 2.77 -0.47
N VAL A 352 24.44 3.79 -1.29
CA VAL A 352 24.12 3.80 -2.72
C VAL A 352 24.96 2.79 -3.51
N GLU A 353 26.15 2.47 -3.05
CA GLU A 353 27.07 1.47 -3.61
C GLU A 353 26.60 0.02 -3.44
N LEU A 354 25.62 -0.23 -2.55
CA LEU A 354 24.92 -1.50 -2.45
C LEU A 354 23.85 -1.60 -3.55
N ASP A 355 24.33 -1.67 -4.80
CA ASP A 355 23.48 -1.87 -5.97
C ASP A 355 22.54 -3.08 -5.75
N PRO A 356 21.25 -2.98 -6.08
CA PRO A 356 20.29 -4.05 -5.87
C PRO A 356 20.71 -5.41 -6.45
N GLU A 357 21.34 -5.42 -7.61
CA GLU A 357 21.82 -6.65 -8.25
C GLU A 357 22.97 -7.30 -7.45
N ARG A 358 23.85 -6.50 -6.86
CA ARG A 358 24.96 -6.95 -6.01
C ARG A 358 24.47 -7.70 -4.77
N ILE A 359 23.41 -7.20 -4.12
CA ILE A 359 22.92 -7.77 -2.85
C ILE A 359 21.69 -8.68 -3.01
N GLN A 360 21.27 -8.97 -4.24
CA GLN A 360 20.06 -9.74 -4.54
C GLN A 360 20.03 -11.10 -3.83
N SER A 361 21.14 -11.80 -3.75
CA SER A 361 21.26 -13.13 -3.12
C SER A 361 21.00 -13.11 -1.61
N SER A 362 21.19 -11.96 -0.95
CA SER A 362 20.97 -11.75 0.48
C SER A 362 19.53 -11.37 0.82
N LEU A 363 18.72 -11.02 -0.17
CA LEU A 363 17.38 -10.50 0.00
C LEU A 363 16.31 -11.53 -0.39
N THR A 364 15.19 -11.51 0.32
CA THR A 364 13.97 -12.17 -0.18
C THR A 364 13.50 -11.47 -1.45
N ARG A 365 12.67 -12.15 -2.25
CA ARG A 365 12.13 -11.58 -3.49
C ARG A 365 11.41 -10.26 -3.27
N GLU A 366 10.64 -10.12 -2.18
CA GLU A 366 9.90 -8.89 -1.87
C GLU A 366 10.83 -7.78 -1.39
N GLN A 367 11.81 -8.10 -0.53
CA GLN A 367 12.84 -7.17 -0.08
C GLN A 367 13.66 -6.64 -1.26
N TYR A 368 14.12 -7.52 -2.16
CA TYR A 368 14.84 -7.12 -3.37
C TYR A 368 14.03 -6.16 -4.24
N ARG A 369 12.77 -6.50 -4.53
CA ARG A 369 11.93 -5.68 -5.39
C ARG A 369 11.66 -4.30 -4.78
N LEU A 370 11.39 -4.24 -3.48
CA LEU A 370 11.14 -2.97 -2.79
C LEU A 370 12.41 -2.14 -2.65
N TYR A 371 13.54 -2.77 -2.29
CA TYR A 371 14.84 -2.11 -2.22
C TYR A 371 15.24 -1.54 -3.58
N LYS A 372 15.12 -2.32 -4.66
CA LYS A 372 15.38 -1.86 -6.03
C LYS A 372 14.52 -0.65 -6.40
N LEU A 373 13.25 -0.65 -6.04
CA LEU A 373 12.35 0.48 -6.28
C LEU A 373 12.82 1.74 -5.55
N ILE A 374 13.18 1.64 -4.28
CA ILE A 374 13.67 2.75 -3.44
C ILE A 374 15.00 3.27 -3.97
N TRP A 375 15.94 2.37 -4.23
CA TRP A 375 17.27 2.68 -4.73
C TRP A 375 17.20 3.41 -6.08
N SER A 376 16.45 2.85 -7.04
CA SER A 376 16.31 3.45 -8.38
C SER A 376 15.66 4.83 -8.34
N ARG A 377 14.63 5.03 -7.50
CA ARG A 377 13.96 6.32 -7.34
C ARG A 377 14.90 7.38 -6.74
N PHE A 378 15.65 7.01 -5.70
CA PHE A 378 16.62 7.89 -5.06
C PHE A 378 17.70 8.32 -6.06
N LEU A 379 18.33 7.35 -6.75
CA LEU A 379 19.38 7.64 -7.71
C LEU A 379 18.86 8.55 -8.84
N ALA A 380 17.70 8.20 -9.42
CA ALA A 380 17.04 8.99 -10.46
C ALA A 380 16.77 10.43 -10.02
N SER A 381 16.42 10.65 -8.74
CA SER A 381 16.17 12.00 -8.21
C SER A 381 17.37 12.93 -8.27
N GLN A 382 18.59 12.39 -8.31
CA GLN A 382 19.85 13.15 -8.41
C GLN A 382 20.45 13.16 -9.84
N MET A 383 19.78 12.50 -10.81
CA MET A 383 20.22 12.43 -12.20
C MET A 383 19.73 13.60 -13.04
N ALA A 384 20.37 13.81 -14.18
CA ALA A 384 20.00 14.80 -15.17
C ALA A 384 18.59 14.55 -15.74
N ASN A 385 17.95 15.62 -16.18
CA ASN A 385 16.65 15.55 -16.83
C ASN A 385 16.71 14.70 -18.10
N ALA A 386 15.65 13.94 -18.36
CA ALA A 386 15.43 13.36 -19.68
C ALA A 386 15.07 14.47 -20.67
N VAL A 387 15.57 14.35 -21.90
CA VAL A 387 15.28 15.29 -22.98
C VAL A 387 14.59 14.54 -24.11
N TYR A 388 13.45 15.05 -24.50
CA TYR A 388 12.66 14.54 -25.60
C TYR A 388 12.69 15.55 -26.75
N ASP A 389 12.95 15.07 -27.96
CA ASP A 389 12.67 15.81 -29.17
C ASP A 389 11.19 15.71 -29.49
N THR A 390 10.49 16.83 -29.53
CA THR A 390 9.06 16.92 -29.81
C THR A 390 8.82 17.64 -31.11
N VAL A 391 8.00 17.04 -31.96
CA VAL A 391 7.57 17.64 -33.23
C VAL A 391 6.06 17.79 -33.19
N ALA A 392 5.57 19.00 -33.46
CA ALA A 392 4.15 19.26 -33.68
C ALA A 392 3.97 19.93 -35.04
N ILE A 393 3.15 19.34 -35.89
CA ILE A 393 2.87 19.78 -37.24
C ILE A 393 1.41 20.12 -37.35
N ASP A 394 1.10 21.33 -37.77
CA ASP A 394 -0.25 21.76 -38.10
C ASP A 394 -0.43 21.75 -39.62
N THR A 395 -1.46 21.06 -40.07
CA THR A 395 -1.90 21.08 -41.47
C THR A 395 -3.29 21.68 -41.55
N GLN A 396 -3.55 22.47 -42.59
CA GLN A 396 -4.85 23.08 -42.83
C GLN A 396 -5.46 22.59 -44.12
N CYS A 397 -6.76 22.34 -44.07
CA CYS A 397 -7.60 22.08 -45.23
C CYS A 397 -8.98 22.75 -45.01
N ALA A 398 -9.44 23.56 -45.98
CA ALA A 398 -10.74 24.20 -45.97
C ALA A 398 -11.05 24.99 -44.67
N GLY A 399 -10.05 25.61 -44.04
CA GLY A 399 -10.21 26.37 -42.79
C GLY A 399 -10.10 25.54 -41.53
N HIS A 400 -10.04 24.22 -41.63
CA HIS A 400 -9.86 23.30 -40.51
C HIS A 400 -8.42 22.94 -40.30
N THR A 401 -7.97 22.94 -39.02
CA THR A 401 -6.61 22.56 -38.61
C THR A 401 -6.58 21.12 -38.12
N PHE A 402 -5.60 20.37 -38.59
CA PHE A 402 -5.27 19.02 -38.15
C PHE A 402 -3.86 19.00 -37.59
N ARG A 403 -3.64 18.35 -36.47
CA ARG A 403 -2.36 18.29 -35.77
C ARG A 403 -1.78 16.88 -35.71
N SER A 404 -0.55 16.77 -36.07
CA SER A 404 0.26 15.59 -35.85
C SER A 404 1.32 15.89 -34.79
N THR A 405 1.52 15.00 -33.84
CA THR A 405 2.54 15.14 -32.81
C THR A 405 3.36 13.88 -32.71
N HIS A 406 4.66 14.04 -32.53
CA HIS A 406 5.57 12.94 -32.26
C HIS A 406 6.57 13.34 -31.19
N GLN A 407 6.94 12.39 -30.36
CA GLN A 407 7.94 12.59 -29.31
C GLN A 407 8.92 11.42 -29.32
N SER A 408 10.20 11.70 -29.41
CA SER A 408 11.27 10.70 -29.32
C SER A 408 12.24 11.04 -28.19
N LEU A 409 12.82 10.02 -27.56
CA LEU A 409 13.79 10.19 -26.48
C LEU A 409 15.15 10.57 -27.08
N LYS A 410 15.60 11.81 -26.83
CA LYS A 410 16.90 12.34 -27.29
C LYS A 410 18.02 12.04 -26.31
N PHE A 411 17.75 12.19 -25.02
CA PHE A 411 18.65 11.87 -23.92
C PHE A 411 17.88 11.26 -22.77
N SER A 412 18.28 10.06 -22.33
CA SER A 412 17.52 9.32 -21.34
C SER A 412 17.57 9.93 -19.93
N GLY A 413 18.68 10.58 -19.54
CA GLY A 413 18.82 11.14 -18.22
C GLY A 413 18.39 10.13 -17.12
N PHE A 414 17.55 10.56 -16.19
CA PHE A 414 17.06 9.72 -15.10
C PHE A 414 16.20 8.50 -15.55
N VAL A 415 15.61 8.55 -16.75
CA VAL A 415 14.79 7.44 -17.28
C VAL A 415 15.63 6.18 -17.51
N ALA A 416 16.96 6.32 -17.67
CA ALA A 416 17.86 5.17 -17.74
C ALA A 416 17.80 4.26 -16.49
N VAL A 417 17.37 4.80 -15.34
CA VAL A 417 17.33 4.09 -14.05
C VAL A 417 15.90 3.88 -13.56
N TYR A 418 15.04 4.87 -13.75
CA TYR A 418 13.70 4.86 -13.16
C TYR A 418 12.69 5.62 -14.02
N GLU A 419 11.56 4.99 -14.23
CA GLU A 419 10.36 5.62 -14.76
C GLU A 419 9.21 5.43 -13.81
N GLU A 420 8.40 6.48 -13.59
CA GLU A 420 7.24 6.42 -12.68
C GLU A 420 6.11 5.57 -13.24
N GLY A 421 5.44 4.79 -12.37
CA GLY A 421 4.25 4.05 -12.74
C GLY A 421 3.07 4.98 -12.98
N ARG A 422 2.22 4.66 -13.94
CA ARG A 422 0.98 5.40 -14.23
C ARG A 422 -0.23 4.60 -13.81
N ASP A 423 -1.30 5.29 -13.42
CA ASP A 423 -2.60 4.67 -13.11
C ASP A 423 -3.45 4.49 -14.38
N ASP A 424 -3.18 5.30 -15.41
CA ASP A 424 -3.88 5.32 -16.69
C ASP A 424 -2.99 4.72 -17.81
N GLU A 425 -3.62 4.24 -18.88
CA GLU A 425 -2.92 3.80 -20.08
C GLU A 425 -2.09 4.95 -20.66
N ALA A 426 -0.85 4.65 -21.07
CA ALA A 426 0.02 5.65 -21.65
C ALA A 426 -0.60 6.17 -22.95
N GLU A 427 -0.66 7.50 -23.11
CA GLU A 427 -0.94 8.09 -24.42
C GLU A 427 0.02 7.48 -25.45
N ALA A 428 -0.54 6.97 -26.55
CA ALA A 428 0.25 6.39 -27.61
C ALA A 428 1.26 7.41 -28.13
N VAL A 429 2.54 7.06 -28.10
CA VAL A 429 3.58 7.82 -28.77
C VAL A 429 3.22 7.80 -30.25
N GLY A 430 2.91 8.94 -30.83
CA GLY A 430 2.53 9.04 -32.25
C GLY A 430 3.57 8.38 -33.15
N SER A 431 3.16 7.86 -34.29
CA SER A 431 4.09 7.30 -35.29
C SER A 431 5.14 8.33 -35.69
N PRO A 432 6.38 7.90 -36.03
CA PRO A 432 7.40 8.82 -36.52
C PRO A 432 6.85 9.67 -37.68
N LEU A 433 7.06 10.98 -37.58
CA LEU A 433 6.63 11.92 -38.61
C LEU A 433 7.74 12.09 -39.66
N PRO A 434 7.38 12.17 -40.96
CA PRO A 434 8.34 12.49 -41.99
C PRO A 434 8.86 13.92 -41.82
N ASP A 435 10.02 14.23 -42.40
CA ASP A 435 10.54 15.58 -42.41
C ASP A 435 9.71 16.46 -43.35
N LEU A 436 8.82 17.27 -42.74
CA LEU A 436 7.87 18.14 -43.42
C LEU A 436 8.34 19.59 -43.30
N GLN A 437 8.02 20.40 -44.33
CA GLN A 437 8.28 21.83 -44.35
C GLN A 437 6.98 22.61 -44.49
N GLU A 438 6.96 23.83 -43.99
CA GLU A 438 5.82 24.74 -44.17
C GLU A 438 5.58 24.99 -45.66
N GLY A 439 4.31 24.99 -46.09
CA GLY A 439 3.91 25.11 -47.48
C GLY A 439 3.81 23.74 -48.24
N GLU A 440 4.34 22.64 -47.69
CA GLU A 440 4.19 21.34 -48.33
C GLU A 440 2.73 20.94 -48.39
N GLN A 441 2.34 20.28 -49.51
CA GLN A 441 0.98 19.76 -49.71
C GLN A 441 0.95 18.25 -49.50
N ALA A 442 -0.19 17.80 -48.94
CA ALA A 442 -0.52 16.41 -48.77
C ALA A 442 -1.96 16.15 -49.20
N LEU A 443 -2.23 14.94 -49.65
CA LEU A 443 -3.58 14.52 -50.00
C LEU A 443 -4.11 13.52 -48.99
N CYS A 444 -5.36 13.67 -48.59
CA CYS A 444 -6.03 12.71 -47.73
C CYS A 444 -6.26 11.40 -48.51
N THR A 445 -5.75 10.31 -47.93
CA THR A 445 -5.95 8.97 -48.48
C THR A 445 -7.01 8.17 -47.76
N ASN A 446 -7.22 8.51 -46.47
CA ASN A 446 -8.21 7.84 -45.64
C ASN A 446 -8.63 8.78 -44.48
N THR A 447 -9.87 8.64 -44.03
CA THR A 447 -10.42 9.34 -42.87
C THR A 447 -10.96 8.32 -41.88
N LYS A 448 -10.69 8.56 -40.59
CA LYS A 448 -11.14 7.68 -39.49
C LYS A 448 -11.92 8.51 -38.46
N PRO A 449 -13.22 8.70 -38.65
CA PRO A 449 -14.08 9.24 -37.64
C PRO A 449 -14.40 8.18 -36.58
N GLU A 450 -14.19 8.49 -35.31
CA GLU A 450 -14.49 7.58 -34.19
C GLU A 450 -15.37 8.27 -33.16
N GLN A 451 -16.46 7.59 -32.81
CA GLN A 451 -17.36 8.03 -31.74
C GLN A 451 -16.81 7.61 -30.38
N HIS A 452 -16.83 8.53 -29.43
CA HIS A 452 -16.41 8.32 -28.06
C HIS A 452 -17.48 8.84 -27.10
N PHE A 453 -17.45 8.30 -25.89
CA PHE A 453 -18.23 8.82 -24.78
C PHE A 453 -17.28 9.07 -23.61
N THR A 454 -17.48 10.21 -22.92
CA THR A 454 -16.76 10.47 -21.69
C THR A 454 -16.99 9.34 -20.69
N GLN A 455 -15.95 8.99 -19.92
CA GLN A 455 -16.01 7.90 -18.95
C GLN A 455 -16.17 8.47 -17.54
N PRO A 456 -16.88 7.77 -16.64
CA PRO A 456 -16.96 8.17 -15.24
C PRO A 456 -15.59 8.18 -14.60
N PRO A 457 -15.39 8.92 -13.49
CA PRO A 457 -14.14 8.88 -12.76
C PRO A 457 -13.84 7.45 -12.30
N ALA A 458 -12.59 7.01 -12.42
CA ALA A 458 -12.22 5.66 -12.02
C ALA A 458 -12.38 5.45 -10.50
N ARG A 459 -12.85 4.26 -10.10
CA ARG A 459 -12.83 3.84 -8.69
C ARG A 459 -11.41 3.89 -8.14
N TYR A 460 -11.29 4.22 -6.87
CA TYR A 460 -9.98 4.20 -6.22
C TYR A 460 -9.33 2.82 -6.26
N THR A 461 -8.02 2.80 -6.46
CA THR A 461 -7.14 1.70 -6.04
C THR A 461 -6.63 1.99 -4.63
N GLU A 462 -5.96 1.03 -3.97
CA GLU A 462 -5.29 1.32 -2.70
C GLU A 462 -4.26 2.46 -2.85
N ALA A 463 -3.57 2.53 -3.99
CA ALA A 463 -2.62 3.60 -4.30
C ALA A 463 -3.29 4.97 -4.43
N THR A 464 -4.35 5.07 -5.23
CA THR A 464 -5.03 6.35 -5.46
C THR A 464 -5.85 6.79 -4.25
N LEU A 465 -6.32 5.87 -3.39
CA LEU A 465 -6.93 6.22 -2.11
C LEU A 465 -5.89 6.81 -1.15
N VAL A 466 -4.70 6.20 -1.02
CA VAL A 466 -3.61 6.78 -0.22
C VAL A 466 -3.24 8.18 -0.72
N LYS A 467 -3.14 8.36 -2.05
CA LYS A 467 -2.90 9.66 -2.67
C LYS A 467 -3.98 10.69 -2.32
N ALA A 468 -5.26 10.31 -2.45
CA ALA A 468 -6.39 11.20 -2.13
C ALA A 468 -6.42 11.57 -0.64
N MET A 469 -6.11 10.64 0.26
CA MET A 469 -5.99 10.91 1.70
C MET A 469 -4.87 11.90 1.99
N GLU A 470 -3.68 11.71 1.39
CA GLU A 470 -2.54 12.63 1.53
C GLU A 470 -2.85 14.04 1.02
N GLU A 471 -3.44 14.15 -0.19
CA GLU A 471 -3.80 15.44 -0.81
C GLU A 471 -4.84 16.20 0.02
N LYS A 472 -5.75 15.48 0.66
CA LYS A 472 -6.79 16.04 1.52
C LYS A 472 -6.35 16.20 3.00
N GLY A 473 -5.11 15.87 3.34
CA GLY A 473 -4.58 15.98 4.71
C GLY A 473 -5.15 14.96 5.70
N VAL A 474 -5.82 13.90 5.22
CA VAL A 474 -6.48 12.86 6.02
C VAL A 474 -5.51 11.72 6.32
N GLY A 475 -5.16 11.55 7.59
CA GLY A 475 -4.15 10.57 8.01
C GLY A 475 -2.71 11.12 7.95
N ARG A 476 -1.76 10.27 8.30
CA ARG A 476 -0.32 10.58 8.36
C ARG A 476 0.49 9.35 7.92
N PRO A 477 1.80 9.47 7.66
CA PRO A 477 2.65 8.35 7.24
C PRO A 477 2.48 7.07 8.07
N SER A 478 2.27 7.19 9.37
CA SER A 478 2.06 6.05 10.28
C SER A 478 0.68 5.38 10.13
N THR A 479 -0.32 6.04 9.54
CA THR A 479 -1.72 5.58 9.55
C THR A 479 -2.29 5.15 8.20
N TYR A 480 -1.75 5.61 7.05
CA TYR A 480 -2.31 5.29 5.72
C TYR A 480 -2.54 3.79 5.53
N ALA A 481 -1.51 2.98 5.75
CA ALA A 481 -1.59 1.54 5.52
C ALA A 481 -2.61 0.83 6.44
N SER A 482 -2.70 1.26 7.70
CA SER A 482 -3.65 0.70 8.67
C SER A 482 -5.08 1.10 8.34
N ILE A 483 -5.34 2.33 7.91
CA ILE A 483 -6.67 2.81 7.51
C ILE A 483 -7.17 2.02 6.32
N VAL A 484 -6.38 1.95 5.23
CA VAL A 484 -6.76 1.23 4.01
C VAL A 484 -7.02 -0.26 4.28
N SER A 485 -6.26 -0.90 5.18
CA SER A 485 -6.56 -2.27 5.57
C SER A 485 -7.80 -2.38 6.47
N THR A 486 -8.01 -1.45 7.40
CA THR A 486 -9.11 -1.50 8.37
C THR A 486 -10.47 -1.39 7.67
N ILE A 487 -10.65 -0.48 6.71
CA ILE A 487 -11.92 -0.33 5.99
C ILE A 487 -12.28 -1.58 5.17
N GLN A 488 -11.28 -2.33 4.70
CA GLN A 488 -11.47 -3.62 4.03
C GLN A 488 -11.72 -4.76 5.04
N ASP A 489 -10.92 -4.84 6.12
CA ASP A 489 -11.06 -5.85 7.18
C ASP A 489 -12.42 -5.74 7.91
N ARG A 490 -13.03 -4.54 7.94
CA ARG A 490 -14.37 -4.25 8.50
C ARG A 490 -15.50 -4.44 7.49
N GLU A 491 -15.18 -4.83 6.27
CA GLU A 491 -16.15 -5.01 5.20
C GLU A 491 -16.93 -3.74 4.84
N TYR A 492 -16.39 -2.54 5.10
CA TYR A 492 -17.00 -1.28 4.62
C TYR A 492 -16.71 -1.04 3.14
N VAL A 493 -15.57 -1.52 2.71
CA VAL A 493 -15.08 -1.45 1.33
C VAL A 493 -14.62 -2.84 0.91
N ASN A 494 -14.99 -3.25 -0.29
CA ASN A 494 -14.45 -4.45 -0.92
C ASN A 494 -13.44 -4.07 -2.02
N LYS A 495 -12.62 -5.04 -2.41
CA LYS A 495 -11.64 -4.88 -3.49
C LYS A 495 -11.85 -5.94 -4.55
N THR A 496 -12.20 -5.49 -5.77
CA THR A 496 -12.38 -6.35 -6.95
C THR A 496 -11.52 -5.78 -8.07
N ASP A 497 -10.73 -6.60 -8.72
CA ASP A 497 -9.82 -6.20 -9.81
C ASP A 497 -8.95 -4.97 -9.48
N LYS A 498 -8.39 -4.97 -8.25
CA LYS A 498 -7.60 -3.89 -7.67
C LYS A 498 -8.36 -2.58 -7.40
N ARG A 499 -9.65 -2.49 -7.72
CA ARG A 499 -10.50 -1.33 -7.48
C ARG A 499 -11.27 -1.49 -6.17
N LEU A 500 -11.42 -0.40 -5.45
CA LEU A 500 -12.16 -0.31 -4.20
C LEU A 500 -13.58 0.18 -4.50
N ALA A 501 -14.57 -0.54 -3.99
CA ALA A 501 -15.97 -0.15 -4.05
C ALA A 501 -16.60 -0.25 -2.65
N PRO A 502 -17.55 0.60 -2.29
CA PRO A 502 -18.24 0.48 -1.03
C PRO A 502 -19.12 -0.78 -1.03
N THR A 503 -19.29 -1.36 0.14
CA THR A 503 -20.31 -2.39 0.36
C THR A 503 -21.62 -1.72 0.78
N ALA A 504 -22.75 -2.43 0.69
CA ALA A 504 -24.01 -1.95 1.24
C ALA A 504 -23.90 -1.58 2.73
N LEU A 505 -23.09 -2.33 3.49
CA LEU A 505 -22.78 -1.99 4.87
C LEU A 505 -22.02 -0.67 5.00
N GLY A 506 -21.00 -0.46 4.16
CA GLY A 506 -20.22 0.78 4.12
C GLY A 506 -21.10 1.99 3.80
N GLU A 507 -22.00 1.86 2.81
CA GLU A 507 -22.93 2.92 2.44
C GLU A 507 -23.88 3.28 3.61
N VAL A 508 -24.51 2.27 4.25
CA VAL A 508 -25.42 2.50 5.38
C VAL A 508 -24.71 3.15 6.56
N VAL A 509 -23.51 2.71 6.90
CA VAL A 509 -22.72 3.30 8.01
C VAL A 509 -22.28 4.72 7.64
N THR A 510 -21.83 4.96 6.42
CA THR A 510 -21.44 6.31 5.96
C THR A 510 -22.63 7.25 5.96
N GLN A 511 -23.80 6.82 5.49
CA GLN A 511 -25.01 7.61 5.50
C GLN A 511 -25.43 8.00 6.93
N LEU A 512 -25.43 7.05 7.86
CA LEU A 512 -25.71 7.33 9.28
C LEU A 512 -24.74 8.37 9.84
N MET A 513 -23.44 8.23 9.54
CA MET A 513 -22.43 9.17 10.00
C MET A 513 -22.63 10.58 9.39
N MET A 514 -22.96 10.67 8.11
CA MET A 514 -23.25 11.95 7.43
C MET A 514 -24.49 12.66 7.99
N GLU A 515 -25.49 11.91 8.43
CA GLU A 515 -26.72 12.44 8.98
C GLU A 515 -26.60 12.89 10.45
N ARG A 516 -25.74 12.25 11.24
CA ARG A 516 -25.72 12.41 12.71
C ARG A 516 -24.39 12.86 13.27
N PHE A 517 -23.28 12.73 12.56
CA PHE A 517 -21.92 13.01 13.01
C PHE A 517 -21.15 13.71 11.89
N GLN A 518 -21.69 14.86 11.45
CA GLN A 518 -21.19 15.56 10.26
C GLN A 518 -19.71 15.91 10.39
N ASP A 519 -19.28 16.40 11.55
CA ASP A 519 -17.90 16.79 11.79
C ASP A 519 -16.95 15.59 11.79
N ILE A 520 -17.36 14.46 12.40
CA ILE A 520 -16.52 13.25 12.48
C ILE A 520 -16.21 12.68 11.09
N ILE A 521 -17.16 12.80 10.16
CA ILE A 521 -17.03 12.26 8.80
C ILE A 521 -16.60 13.35 7.79
N ASP A 522 -16.48 14.59 8.23
CA ASP A 522 -16.05 15.68 7.36
C ASP A 522 -14.54 15.61 7.08
N VAL A 523 -14.19 15.81 5.82
CA VAL A 523 -12.82 15.72 5.32
C VAL A 523 -11.96 16.87 5.86
N GLU A 524 -12.50 18.10 5.80
CA GLU A 524 -11.79 19.31 6.22
C GLU A 524 -11.63 19.36 7.73
N PHE A 525 -12.67 18.99 8.48
CA PHE A 525 -12.60 18.85 9.93
C PHE A 525 -11.52 17.84 10.34
N THR A 526 -11.50 16.67 9.69
CA THR A 526 -10.48 15.65 9.99
C THR A 526 -9.07 16.13 9.63
N ALA A 527 -8.88 16.80 8.50
CA ALA A 527 -7.60 17.38 8.12
C ALA A 527 -7.15 18.48 9.11
N ASN A 528 -8.06 19.34 9.55
CA ASN A 528 -7.80 20.36 10.56
C ASN A 528 -7.39 19.73 11.89
N MET A 529 -8.10 18.68 12.34
CA MET A 529 -7.75 17.97 13.57
C MET A 529 -6.35 17.32 13.47
N GLU A 530 -5.98 16.74 12.31
CA GLU A 530 -4.64 16.23 12.09
C GLU A 530 -3.58 17.34 12.16
N SER A 531 -3.86 18.53 11.64
CA SER A 531 -2.99 19.70 11.74
C SER A 531 -2.85 20.19 13.17
N ARG A 532 -3.95 20.23 13.93
CA ARG A 532 -3.93 20.62 15.35
C ARG A 532 -3.13 19.62 16.21
N LEU A 533 -3.18 18.33 15.88
CA LEU A 533 -2.32 17.32 16.51
C LEU A 533 -0.83 17.53 16.16
N ASP A 534 -0.51 18.03 14.97
CA ASP A 534 0.85 18.40 14.61
C ASP A 534 1.27 19.70 15.35
N ASP A 535 0.36 20.64 15.61
CA ASP A 535 0.63 21.82 16.47
C ASP A 535 0.88 21.43 17.95
N VAL A 536 0.23 20.39 18.48
CA VAL A 536 0.58 19.81 19.78
C VAL A 536 2.00 19.25 19.74
N GLU A 537 2.37 18.53 18.68
CA GLU A 537 3.73 18.00 18.48
C GLU A 537 4.78 19.10 18.45
N ALA A 538 4.46 20.23 17.82
CA ALA A 538 5.30 21.42 17.78
C ALA A 538 5.31 22.23 19.09
N GLY A 539 4.57 21.82 20.11
CA GLY A 539 4.44 22.52 21.40
C GLY A 539 3.63 23.83 21.35
N LYS A 540 2.88 24.06 20.26
CA LYS A 540 2.09 25.28 20.04
C LYS A 540 0.68 25.20 20.66
N GLN A 541 0.15 23.99 20.88
CA GLN A 541 -1.19 23.76 21.42
C GLN A 541 -1.16 22.79 22.59
N ASN A 542 -1.98 23.06 23.62
CA ASN A 542 -2.19 22.13 24.73
C ASN A 542 -3.15 21.01 24.30
N TRP A 543 -2.75 19.76 24.48
CA TRP A 543 -3.50 18.59 24.03
C TRP A 543 -4.82 18.36 24.79
N LYS A 544 -4.87 18.70 26.11
CA LYS A 544 -6.08 18.56 26.91
C LYS A 544 -7.13 19.60 26.53
N ALA A 545 -6.69 20.85 26.25
CA ALA A 545 -7.57 21.88 25.71
C ALA A 545 -8.16 21.46 24.34
N LEU A 546 -7.34 20.90 23.44
CA LEU A 546 -7.79 20.35 22.17
C LEU A 546 -8.89 19.29 22.35
N LEU A 547 -8.69 18.36 23.29
CA LEU A 547 -9.68 17.31 23.58
C LEU A 547 -10.95 17.87 24.20
N GLY A 548 -10.88 18.89 25.06
CA GLY A 548 -12.02 19.53 25.68
C GLY A 548 -12.94 20.21 24.66
N GLU A 549 -12.35 20.98 23.74
CA GLU A 549 -13.09 21.61 22.63
C GLU A 549 -13.78 20.55 21.76
N PHE A 550 -13.07 19.52 21.36
CA PHE A 550 -13.61 18.43 20.56
C PHE A 550 -14.74 17.69 21.28
N TYR A 551 -14.51 17.30 22.54
CA TYR A 551 -15.43 16.45 23.28
C TYR A 551 -16.77 17.13 23.56
N GLY A 552 -16.79 18.43 23.86
CA GLY A 552 -18.01 19.18 24.12
C GLY A 552 -19.00 19.07 22.96
N GLN A 553 -18.53 19.29 21.75
CA GLN A 553 -19.36 19.19 20.54
C GLN A 553 -19.74 17.72 20.21
N PHE A 554 -18.77 16.82 20.25
CA PHE A 554 -18.99 15.40 19.96
C PHE A 554 -19.96 14.75 20.94
N HIS A 555 -19.93 15.12 22.23
CA HIS A 555 -20.86 14.61 23.24
C HIS A 555 -22.30 15.04 22.92
N GLN A 556 -22.51 16.28 22.49
CA GLN A 556 -23.85 16.77 22.11
C GLN A 556 -24.37 16.00 20.88
N GLU A 557 -23.53 15.83 19.85
CA GLU A 557 -23.88 15.01 18.69
C GLU A 557 -24.29 13.57 19.07
N MET A 558 -23.58 12.97 20.06
CA MET A 558 -23.91 11.64 20.56
C MET A 558 -25.28 11.58 21.23
N VAL A 559 -25.60 12.56 22.09
CA VAL A 559 -26.89 12.66 22.77
C VAL A 559 -28.01 12.81 21.76
N ASP A 560 -27.85 13.71 20.79
CA ASP A 560 -28.84 14.00 19.75
C ASP A 560 -29.04 12.78 18.82
N ALA A 561 -27.97 12.07 18.48
CA ALA A 561 -28.03 10.85 17.67
C ALA A 561 -28.71 9.70 18.41
N GLU A 562 -28.44 9.49 19.71
CA GLU A 562 -29.10 8.46 20.50
C GLU A 562 -30.61 8.71 20.61
N ALA A 563 -31.03 9.97 20.85
CA ALA A 563 -32.44 10.36 20.90
C ALA A 563 -33.14 10.17 19.53
N ALA A 564 -32.54 10.69 18.45
CA ALA A 564 -33.12 10.61 17.11
C ALA A 564 -33.22 9.15 16.58
N LEU A 565 -32.36 8.26 17.04
CA LEU A 565 -32.35 6.86 16.65
C LEU A 565 -33.10 5.98 17.65
N GLU A 566 -33.82 6.52 18.64
CA GLU A 566 -34.59 5.69 19.58
C GLU A 566 -35.60 4.85 18.82
N GLY A 567 -35.69 3.54 19.13
CA GLY A 567 -36.56 2.60 18.42
C GLY A 567 -36.19 2.28 16.97
N VAL A 568 -35.24 3.00 16.37
CA VAL A 568 -34.82 2.80 14.98
C VAL A 568 -33.72 1.74 14.89
N ARG A 569 -33.84 0.83 13.93
CA ARG A 569 -32.78 -0.10 13.53
C ARG A 569 -32.59 -0.05 12.03
N LEU A 570 -31.40 0.32 11.60
CA LEU A 570 -31.06 0.42 10.19
C LEU A 570 -30.86 -0.99 9.61
N LYS A 571 -31.53 -1.26 8.51
CA LYS A 571 -31.36 -2.52 7.77
C LYS A 571 -30.29 -2.31 6.70
N VAL A 572 -29.26 -3.14 6.73
CA VAL A 572 -28.32 -3.23 5.62
C VAL A 572 -29.01 -4.02 4.51
N PRO A 573 -29.07 -3.54 3.27
CA PRO A 573 -29.60 -4.30 2.15
C PRO A 573 -28.83 -5.62 2.01
N ASP A 574 -29.59 -6.69 1.74
CA ASP A 574 -28.97 -7.99 1.53
C ASP A 574 -28.28 -8.04 0.16
N GLU A 575 -27.12 -8.66 0.12
CA GLU A 575 -26.39 -8.92 -1.13
C GLU A 575 -27.14 -10.02 -1.90
N VAL A 576 -27.80 -9.66 -3.01
CA VAL A 576 -28.51 -10.60 -3.87
C VAL A 576 -27.49 -11.39 -4.70
N THR A 577 -27.66 -12.71 -4.76
CA THR A 577 -26.78 -13.59 -5.54
C THR A 577 -27.51 -14.13 -6.78
N GLU A 578 -26.77 -14.69 -7.71
CA GLU A 578 -27.32 -15.40 -8.88
C GLU A 578 -27.90 -16.79 -8.52
N GLU A 579 -27.63 -17.29 -7.29
CA GLU A 579 -28.15 -18.56 -6.82
C GLU A 579 -29.68 -18.49 -6.60
N ILE A 580 -30.39 -19.42 -7.21
CA ILE A 580 -31.84 -19.49 -7.14
C ILE A 580 -32.25 -20.42 -6.00
N CYS A 581 -33.26 -20.01 -5.24
CA CYS A 581 -33.87 -20.86 -4.22
C CYS A 581 -34.68 -22.01 -4.86
N GLU A 582 -34.30 -23.22 -4.59
CA GLU A 582 -34.94 -24.45 -5.14
C GLU A 582 -36.40 -24.64 -4.70
N VAL A 583 -36.82 -23.93 -3.63
CA VAL A 583 -38.17 -24.06 -3.07
C VAL A 583 -39.14 -23.07 -3.69
N CYS A 584 -38.71 -21.78 -3.88
CA CYS A 584 -39.61 -20.71 -4.32
C CYS A 584 -39.15 -19.92 -5.54
N GLY A 585 -38.01 -20.27 -6.15
CA GLY A 585 -37.51 -19.64 -7.38
C GLY A 585 -36.93 -18.24 -7.21
N LYS A 586 -36.89 -17.65 -6.00
CA LYS A 586 -36.31 -16.33 -5.76
C LYS A 586 -34.79 -16.40 -5.68
N ASN A 587 -34.07 -15.35 -6.13
CA ASN A 587 -32.64 -15.24 -5.95
C ASN A 587 -32.29 -15.24 -4.44
N MET A 588 -31.34 -16.08 -4.05
CA MET A 588 -30.91 -16.15 -2.66
C MET A 588 -30.04 -14.94 -2.29
N VAL A 589 -30.06 -14.58 -1.04
CA VAL A 589 -29.30 -13.44 -0.49
C VAL A 589 -28.26 -13.90 0.52
N VAL A 590 -27.15 -13.18 0.59
CA VAL A 590 -26.11 -13.45 1.60
C VAL A 590 -26.57 -12.92 2.95
N LYS A 591 -26.70 -13.80 3.94
CA LYS A 591 -26.96 -13.46 5.34
C LYS A 591 -25.77 -13.83 6.22
N ILE A 592 -25.63 -13.14 7.34
CA ILE A 592 -24.57 -13.43 8.32
C ILE A 592 -25.21 -14.08 9.54
N GLY A 593 -24.88 -15.35 9.77
CA GLY A 593 -25.30 -16.10 10.94
C GLY A 593 -24.20 -16.26 11.99
N ARG A 594 -24.51 -17.00 13.06
CA ARG A 594 -23.57 -17.30 14.16
C ARG A 594 -22.27 -17.97 13.69
N PHE A 595 -22.33 -18.70 12.57
CA PHE A 595 -21.21 -19.48 12.02
C PHE A 595 -20.57 -18.85 10.76
N GLY A 596 -20.94 -17.62 10.41
CA GLY A 596 -20.45 -16.89 9.24
C GLY A 596 -21.53 -16.60 8.20
N LYS A 597 -21.09 -16.23 6.99
CA LYS A 597 -21.99 -15.92 5.86
C LYS A 597 -22.63 -17.20 5.32
N PHE A 598 -23.92 -17.14 4.95
CA PHE A 598 -24.68 -18.21 4.30
C PHE A 598 -25.69 -17.61 3.33
N LEU A 599 -26.18 -18.41 2.39
CA LEU A 599 -27.27 -18.04 1.49
C LEU A 599 -28.61 -18.32 2.17
N ALA A 600 -29.50 -17.35 2.16
CA ALA A 600 -30.86 -17.48 2.65
C ALA A 600 -31.87 -17.05 1.60
N CYS A 601 -33.01 -17.65 1.60
CA CYS A 601 -34.11 -17.20 0.76
C CYS A 601 -34.70 -15.88 1.29
N PRO A 602 -34.89 -14.85 0.45
CA PRO A 602 -35.53 -13.59 0.88
C PRO A 602 -37.02 -13.76 1.15
N GLY A 603 -37.63 -14.91 0.84
CA GLY A 603 -39.02 -15.23 1.10
C GLY A 603 -39.31 -15.64 2.55
N PHE A 604 -38.37 -15.51 3.49
CA PHE A 604 -38.62 -15.74 4.90
C PHE A 604 -39.71 -14.79 5.45
N PRO A 605 -40.68 -15.26 6.27
CA PRO A 605 -40.76 -16.59 6.90
C PRO A 605 -41.40 -17.70 6.06
N GLU A 606 -42.07 -17.40 4.93
CA GLU A 606 -42.77 -18.38 4.11
C GLU A 606 -41.83 -19.42 3.50
N CYS A 607 -40.61 -19.01 3.15
CA CYS A 607 -39.56 -19.88 2.66
C CYS A 607 -38.33 -19.80 3.55
N THR A 608 -38.04 -20.88 4.27
CA THR A 608 -36.94 -20.97 5.23
C THR A 608 -35.65 -21.57 4.62
N ASN A 609 -35.60 -21.73 3.29
CA ASN A 609 -34.46 -22.36 2.62
C ASN A 609 -33.15 -21.59 2.82
N THR A 610 -32.12 -22.32 3.24
CA THR A 610 -30.76 -21.77 3.43
C THR A 610 -29.73 -22.73 2.86
N LYS A 611 -28.68 -22.16 2.25
CA LYS A 611 -27.53 -22.90 1.73
C LYS A 611 -26.22 -22.36 2.33
N PRO A 612 -25.24 -23.22 2.62
CA PRO A 612 -23.89 -22.71 2.94
C PRO A 612 -23.25 -22.07 1.71
N ILE A 613 -22.51 -20.99 1.88
CA ILE A 613 -21.66 -20.46 0.82
C ILE A 613 -20.47 -21.40 0.67
N VAL A 614 -20.39 -22.07 -0.48
CA VAL A 614 -19.35 -23.03 -0.81
C VAL A 614 -18.45 -22.47 -1.91
N GLU A 615 -17.15 -22.50 -1.68
CA GLU A 615 -16.13 -22.13 -2.69
C GLU A 615 -15.83 -23.40 -3.52
N LYS A 616 -16.25 -23.38 -4.79
CA LYS A 616 -15.90 -24.45 -5.73
C LYS A 616 -14.41 -24.35 -6.07
N MET A 617 -13.71 -25.45 -5.96
CA MET A 617 -12.29 -25.52 -6.27
C MET A 617 -12.08 -25.98 -7.72
N PRO A 618 -10.97 -25.56 -8.34
CA PRO A 618 -10.60 -26.11 -9.65
C PRO A 618 -10.27 -27.59 -9.54
N GLY A 619 -10.53 -28.33 -10.62
CA GLY A 619 -10.32 -29.76 -10.72
C GLY A 619 -11.51 -30.59 -10.22
N SER A 620 -11.44 -31.90 -10.43
CA SER A 620 -12.52 -32.86 -10.18
C SER A 620 -12.16 -33.81 -9.03
N CYS A 621 -13.17 -34.34 -8.36
CA CYS A 621 -12.98 -35.31 -7.30
C CYS A 621 -12.32 -36.60 -7.83
N PRO A 622 -11.18 -37.05 -7.28
CA PRO A 622 -10.46 -38.22 -7.78
C PRO A 622 -11.22 -39.53 -7.58
N LYS A 623 -12.27 -39.56 -6.73
CA LYS A 623 -13.11 -40.76 -6.52
C LYS A 623 -14.31 -40.85 -7.45
N CYS A 624 -14.97 -39.73 -7.77
CA CYS A 624 -16.25 -39.76 -8.46
C CYS A 624 -16.39 -38.71 -9.59
N GLY A 625 -15.36 -37.90 -9.86
CA GLY A 625 -15.38 -36.88 -10.89
C GLY A 625 -16.19 -35.60 -10.60
N SER A 626 -16.93 -35.55 -9.48
CA SER A 626 -17.76 -34.39 -9.11
C SER A 626 -16.91 -33.23 -8.61
N THR A 627 -17.52 -32.06 -8.38
CA THR A 627 -16.84 -30.83 -7.92
C THR A 627 -16.22 -31.00 -6.52
N ILE A 628 -15.04 -30.42 -6.33
CA ILE A 628 -14.41 -30.32 -5.02
C ILE A 628 -14.77 -28.96 -4.40
N LEU A 629 -15.23 -28.98 -3.15
CA LEU A 629 -15.61 -27.79 -2.38
C LEU A 629 -14.60 -27.53 -1.27
N LYS A 630 -14.25 -26.26 -1.07
CA LYS A 630 -13.49 -25.83 0.10
C LYS A 630 -14.44 -25.64 1.28
N ARG A 631 -14.13 -26.28 2.39
CA ARG A 631 -14.90 -26.24 3.64
C ARG A 631 -14.00 -25.84 4.82
N LYS A 632 -14.58 -25.45 5.94
CA LYS A 632 -13.87 -25.18 7.19
C LYS A 632 -14.22 -26.23 8.24
N SER A 633 -13.20 -26.75 8.90
CA SER A 633 -13.36 -27.64 10.05
C SER A 633 -13.90 -26.88 11.28
N LYS A 634 -14.36 -27.58 12.32
CA LYS A 634 -14.79 -26.98 13.60
C LYS A 634 -13.70 -26.12 14.27
N ARG A 635 -12.43 -26.38 13.97
CA ARG A 635 -11.26 -25.60 14.45
C ARG A 635 -10.85 -24.46 13.50
N GLY A 636 -11.64 -24.19 12.44
CA GLY A 636 -11.40 -23.11 11.48
C GLY A 636 -10.40 -23.40 10.34
N TYR A 637 -9.80 -24.60 10.30
CA TYR A 637 -8.88 -24.98 9.23
C TYR A 637 -9.62 -25.33 7.94
N ALA A 638 -9.12 -24.85 6.79
CA ALA A 638 -9.66 -25.21 5.48
C ALA A 638 -9.35 -26.65 5.13
N TYR A 639 -10.34 -27.38 4.60
CA TYR A 639 -10.19 -28.68 3.98
C TYR A 639 -11.02 -28.75 2.70
N TYR A 640 -10.72 -29.71 1.85
CA TYR A 640 -11.30 -29.85 0.52
C TYR A 640 -12.06 -31.18 0.44
N ALA A 641 -13.34 -31.16 0.10
CA ALA A 641 -14.19 -32.34 0.09
C ALA A 641 -15.06 -32.36 -1.17
N CYS A 642 -15.44 -33.56 -1.61
CA CYS A 642 -16.39 -33.74 -2.69
C CYS A 642 -17.74 -33.11 -2.35
N GLU A 643 -18.42 -32.51 -3.34
CA GLU A 643 -19.77 -31.96 -3.18
C GLU A 643 -20.79 -33.02 -2.75
N ARG A 644 -20.63 -34.29 -3.17
CA ARG A 644 -21.46 -35.40 -2.78
C ARG A 644 -21.29 -35.85 -1.30
N GLY A 645 -20.44 -35.17 -0.56
CA GLY A 645 -20.28 -35.35 0.88
C GLY A 645 -19.98 -36.79 1.29
N THR A 646 -20.80 -37.33 2.18
CA THR A 646 -20.65 -38.70 2.75
C THR A 646 -20.84 -39.82 1.74
N GLU A 647 -21.59 -39.61 0.69
CA GLU A 647 -21.80 -40.60 -0.38
C GLU A 647 -20.51 -40.94 -1.13
N CYS A 648 -19.70 -39.94 -1.42
CA CYS A 648 -18.40 -40.10 -2.03
C CYS A 648 -17.27 -40.32 -1.00
N GLY A 649 -17.36 -39.64 0.13
CA GLY A 649 -16.41 -39.72 1.24
C GLY A 649 -15.02 -39.17 0.94
N PHE A 650 -14.81 -38.47 -0.19
CA PHE A 650 -13.50 -37.86 -0.50
C PHE A 650 -13.28 -36.60 0.32
N MET A 651 -12.14 -36.53 1.01
CA MET A 651 -11.66 -35.37 1.74
C MET A 651 -10.14 -35.27 1.67
N SER A 652 -9.61 -34.05 1.56
CA SER A 652 -8.17 -33.76 1.55
C SER A 652 -7.86 -32.46 2.31
N TRP A 653 -6.72 -32.40 2.96
CA TRP A 653 -6.13 -31.17 3.49
C TRP A 653 -5.25 -30.45 2.46
N ASP A 654 -4.91 -31.14 1.37
CA ASP A 654 -4.14 -30.59 0.27
C ASP A 654 -5.04 -29.87 -0.72
N VAL A 655 -4.56 -28.77 -1.28
CA VAL A 655 -5.33 -27.87 -2.16
C VAL A 655 -5.42 -28.45 -3.57
N PRO A 656 -6.61 -28.72 -4.14
CA PRO A 656 -6.73 -29.13 -5.53
C PRO A 656 -6.28 -27.99 -6.48
N THR A 657 -5.68 -28.38 -7.60
CA THR A 657 -5.19 -27.44 -8.63
C THR A 657 -6.04 -27.54 -9.91
N ALA A 658 -5.89 -26.57 -10.82
CA ALA A 658 -6.51 -26.62 -12.12
C ALA A 658 -5.83 -27.60 -13.13
N ASN A 659 -4.73 -28.21 -12.71
CA ASN A 659 -3.96 -29.11 -13.59
C ASN A 659 -4.22 -30.56 -13.20
N ASP A 660 -4.30 -31.40 -14.20
CA ASP A 660 -4.45 -32.84 -14.06
C ASP A 660 -3.10 -33.54 -14.19
N CYS A 661 -3.03 -34.75 -13.62
CA CYS A 661 -1.83 -35.59 -13.71
C CYS A 661 -1.66 -36.10 -15.15
N PRO A 662 -0.49 -35.89 -15.79
CA PRO A 662 -0.27 -36.29 -17.17
C PRO A 662 -0.28 -37.83 -17.34
N LYS A 663 -0.13 -38.61 -16.28
CA LYS A 663 -0.13 -40.07 -16.30
C LYS A 663 -1.52 -40.68 -16.11
N CYS A 664 -2.29 -40.18 -15.15
CA CYS A 664 -3.59 -40.80 -14.81
C CYS A 664 -4.80 -39.90 -15.05
N GLY A 665 -4.62 -38.66 -15.50
CA GLY A 665 -5.70 -37.73 -15.77
C GLY A 665 -6.46 -37.18 -14.54
N GLN A 666 -6.08 -37.58 -13.32
CA GLN A 666 -6.72 -37.07 -12.11
C GLN A 666 -6.16 -35.72 -11.68
N THR A 667 -6.97 -34.90 -11.02
CA THR A 667 -6.57 -33.60 -10.49
C THR A 667 -5.35 -33.69 -9.59
N LEU A 668 -4.37 -32.84 -9.85
CA LEU A 668 -3.18 -32.67 -9.01
C LEU A 668 -3.49 -31.81 -7.79
N PHE A 669 -2.85 -32.12 -6.68
CA PHE A 669 -2.97 -31.42 -5.41
C PHE A 669 -1.66 -30.72 -5.04
N LYS A 670 -1.72 -29.70 -4.17
CA LYS A 670 -0.54 -29.06 -3.58
C LYS A 670 -0.75 -28.83 -2.08
N LYS A 671 0.34 -28.82 -1.30
CA LYS A 671 0.23 -28.45 0.14
C LYS A 671 -0.28 -27.04 0.31
N SER A 672 -1.12 -26.82 1.33
CA SER A 672 -1.50 -25.49 1.75
C SER A 672 -0.31 -24.80 2.42
N GLY A 673 0.02 -23.56 2.03
CA GLY A 673 1.11 -22.79 2.64
C GLY A 673 1.59 -21.63 1.75
N ARG A 674 2.48 -20.78 2.32
CA ARG A 674 3.10 -19.67 1.59
C ARG A 674 4.33 -20.18 0.84
N GLY A 675 4.35 -20.07 -0.48
CA GLY A 675 5.48 -20.42 -1.34
C GLY A 675 5.06 -21.16 -2.62
N ARG A 676 6.03 -21.39 -3.52
CA ARG A 676 5.82 -22.24 -4.71
C ARG A 676 5.81 -23.71 -4.25
N MET A 677 4.61 -24.28 -4.18
CA MET A 677 4.42 -25.69 -3.93
C MET A 677 4.39 -26.46 -5.24
N LYS A 678 5.13 -27.57 -5.32
CA LYS A 678 5.05 -28.47 -6.46
C LYS A 678 3.71 -29.23 -6.38
N PRO A 679 2.89 -29.22 -7.44
CA PRO A 679 1.73 -30.10 -7.51
C PRO A 679 2.15 -31.56 -7.54
N PHE A 680 1.33 -32.43 -6.97
CA PHE A 680 1.59 -33.88 -6.88
C PHE A 680 0.31 -34.68 -7.11
N CYS A 681 0.46 -35.91 -7.58
CA CYS A 681 -0.62 -36.87 -7.74
C CYS A 681 -0.90 -37.59 -6.41
N ILE A 682 -2.17 -37.76 -6.07
CA ILE A 682 -2.62 -38.48 -4.87
C ILE A 682 -3.23 -39.86 -5.19
N ASN A 683 -3.25 -40.27 -6.44
CA ASN A 683 -3.74 -41.56 -6.88
C ASN A 683 -2.67 -42.65 -6.63
N GLU A 684 -2.90 -43.51 -5.66
CA GLU A 684 -1.97 -44.57 -5.25
C GLU A 684 -1.64 -45.55 -6.38
N ALA A 685 -2.52 -45.71 -7.37
CA ALA A 685 -2.31 -46.56 -8.52
C ALA A 685 -1.51 -45.89 -9.67
N CYS A 686 -1.10 -44.63 -9.50
CA CYS A 686 -0.40 -43.86 -10.52
C CYS A 686 1.12 -43.91 -10.32
N GLU A 687 1.88 -44.01 -11.41
CA GLU A 687 3.35 -43.94 -11.39
C GLU A 687 3.89 -42.64 -10.77
N ASP A 688 3.13 -41.52 -10.92
CA ASP A 688 3.48 -40.22 -10.38
C ASP A 688 2.90 -39.99 -8.95
N PHE A 689 2.43 -41.05 -8.28
CA PHE A 689 1.93 -40.97 -6.90
C PHE A 689 3.01 -40.45 -5.95
N LEU A 690 2.66 -39.45 -5.16
CA LEU A 690 3.56 -38.95 -4.14
C LEU A 690 3.01 -39.25 -2.73
N PRO A 691 3.67 -40.12 -1.94
CA PRO A 691 3.27 -40.42 -0.56
C PRO A 691 3.24 -39.19 0.33
N GLU A 692 2.42 -39.19 1.37
CA GLU A 692 2.13 -38.01 2.20
C GLU A 692 3.38 -37.46 2.90
N ASP A 693 4.28 -38.33 3.34
CA ASP A 693 5.56 -38.00 3.98
C ASP A 693 6.56 -37.31 3.05
N LYS A 694 6.42 -37.48 1.72
CA LYS A 694 7.26 -36.87 0.68
C LYS A 694 6.67 -35.60 0.07
N ARG A 695 5.43 -35.22 0.44
CA ARG A 695 4.75 -34.01 -0.04
C ARG A 695 5.30 -32.80 0.69
N GLY A 696 5.96 -31.87 -0.01
CA GLY A 696 6.57 -30.69 0.62
C GLY A 696 7.01 -29.61 -0.35
N TYR A 697 7.82 -28.66 0.15
CA TYR A 697 8.36 -27.53 -0.59
C TYR A 697 9.43 -27.96 -1.59
N TYR A 698 9.64 -27.17 -2.66
CA TYR A 698 10.82 -27.30 -3.49
C TYR A 698 12.07 -27.14 -2.63
N LYS A 699 12.85 -28.21 -2.44
CA LYS A 699 14.25 -28.05 -2.04
C LYS A 699 15.00 -27.41 -3.21
N LYS A 700 15.77 -26.33 -2.97
CA LYS A 700 16.74 -25.83 -3.94
C LYS A 700 17.60 -27.02 -4.39
N ALA A 701 17.71 -27.25 -5.69
CA ALA A 701 18.65 -28.24 -6.22
C ALA A 701 20.06 -27.85 -5.74
N GLU A 702 20.65 -28.67 -4.91
CA GLU A 702 22.06 -28.59 -4.59
C GLU A 702 22.83 -28.86 -5.88
N SER A 703 23.64 -27.93 -6.32
CA SER A 703 24.61 -28.13 -7.37
C SER A 703 25.55 -29.24 -6.92
N LYS A 704 25.46 -30.38 -7.58
CA LYS A 704 26.48 -31.44 -7.42
C LYS A 704 27.81 -30.91 -7.98
N SER A 705 28.71 -30.51 -7.10
CA SER A 705 30.15 -30.58 -7.36
C SER A 705 30.68 -31.85 -6.68
N ALA A 706 31.04 -32.79 -7.50
CA ALA A 706 31.73 -33.98 -7.10
C ALA A 706 33.16 -33.60 -6.66
N GLU A 707 33.49 -33.84 -5.39
CA GLU A 707 34.85 -34.16 -4.98
C GLU A 707 34.77 -35.16 -3.84
N GLU A 708 35.22 -36.37 -4.17
CA GLU A 708 35.50 -37.45 -3.21
C GLU A 708 36.59 -37.01 -2.23
N LYS A 709 36.34 -37.17 -0.93
CA LYS A 709 37.39 -37.22 0.10
C LYS A 709 37.31 -38.54 0.87
N PRO A 710 38.48 -39.18 1.11
CA PRO A 710 38.55 -40.55 1.57
C PRO A 710 38.20 -40.70 3.06
N ALA A 711 37.69 -41.88 3.39
CA ALA A 711 37.27 -42.34 4.70
C ALA A 711 38.37 -42.24 5.76
N LYS A 712 38.11 -41.57 6.90
CA LYS A 712 38.91 -41.65 8.11
C LYS A 712 38.36 -42.74 9.03
N LYS A 713 39.27 -43.74 9.32
CA LYS A 713 39.09 -44.86 10.24
C LYS A 713 38.80 -44.39 11.67
N THR A 714 37.73 -44.89 12.24
CA THR A 714 37.39 -44.79 13.66
C THR A 714 38.34 -45.64 14.50
N LYS A 715 39.08 -45.01 15.42
CA LYS A 715 39.75 -45.71 16.53
C LYS A 715 38.80 -45.78 17.73
N LYS A 716 38.39 -47.00 18.08
CA LYS A 716 37.82 -47.33 19.40
C LYS A 716 38.88 -47.04 20.49
N LYS A 717 38.48 -46.30 21.52
CA LYS A 717 39.17 -46.35 22.82
C LYS A 717 38.24 -47.04 23.81
N GLY A 718 38.79 -48.13 24.34
CA GLY A 718 38.15 -48.93 25.36
C GLY A 718 38.20 -48.28 26.73
N THR A 719 37.26 -48.68 27.50
CA THR A 719 37.11 -48.51 28.94
C THR A 719 38.16 -49.18 29.76
N SER A 720 38.68 -48.51 30.79
CA SER A 720 38.97 -49.20 32.08
C SER A 720 39.29 -48.18 33.17
N LYS A 721 38.54 -48.34 34.25
CA LYS A 721 38.62 -47.85 35.64
C LYS A 721 38.09 -46.46 35.92
#